data_019752386704395bf56828ae17d6fb2d
#
_entry.id   019752386704395bf56828ae17d6fb2d
#
_cell.length_a   1.000
_cell.length_b   1.000
_cell.length_c   1.000
_cell.angle_alpha   90.00
_cell.angle_beta   90.00
_cell.angle_gamma   90.00
#
_symmetry.space_group_name_H-M   'P 1'
#
loop_
_entity.id
_entity.type
_entity.pdbx_description
1 polymer ?
#
loop_
_entity_poly.entity_id
_entity_poly.type
_entity_poly.pdbx_seq_one_letter_code
_entity_poly.pdbx_strand_id
1 'polypeptide(L)'
;IRDRDGIITIHAGKKSNGIEEISNDNAFNMAIKESYSRKVDMFEHNNSHSCKGYEESVFKVTGIKPQIVCSDNHNPLDYQYSDKLWIKSQPTFKGLLQAIKHPKERIYIGPEPQKINHEKFNKQYIIEEINIYKNKNSLTDDMWFDTKIPLNSSLTAIIGNKGSGKSALSDIIALTAESDKVNENNASFLNNKRFNKSPQKYGDNYKSKLIWKDEHVNKTDSLMLRISDNYNNYVQYLPQKYIEKVCTSLEGEFQQEINNVIFAYINESEKLGSSNFNELISKKIGPINKRIRENTDKLDSINQKIIQLEEKKSNGYREQLEKNLKNLTEQLKRQQSQKPKEIKKPQEHEQNNEIERIKEHVEKINKRIGEKNQNISILNKKIHDLTELVTQVEIEVSNIQKINENIKEKFSYLDNFTLKIDANIKHLDDVKENFRREKEIEQKDSVKLNDELNDLKKKYESLLEKSNDKTQNYQKYLKELEEWKLSLKKIKSHSYGENTIEFVEKELKYINENINIELIHLKNEQKKYILNVYNLKKEIIGVYNDIYSSIEHVIKEIVSEIESGIKFTSRLNVEVNYASDFTNLLNKQHKSTFNGIENAKKEMNNLLNDINPEDQDSVLNFINSVIKGCGGNDYDLLNKVIKNKKEFYNKLTSLEYIKIDYNLSLDNKELQQLSPGERGLVLIIFYLALNKEKEPIIIDQPEDNLDNESVFTKLVPCITQAKKDRQVIIVTHNPNIAIACDAEQIIVSSIDKENNKITYKSGSIENPEINKKIVHILEGTKPAFNLREKKYIF
;
A
#
# COMPACT_ATOMS: atom_id res chain seq x y z
N ILE A 1 47.30 -35.79 -30.96
CA ILE A 1 47.03 -34.33 -30.80
C ILE A 1 46.52 -34.05 -29.39
N ARG A 2 45.52 -34.74 -28.88
CA ARG A 2 44.95 -34.53 -27.51
C ARG A 2 45.95 -34.79 -26.41
N ASP A 3 46.82 -35.81 -26.56
CA ASP A 3 47.88 -36.13 -25.59
C ASP A 3 48.95 -35.03 -25.49
N ARG A 4 48.92 -34.03 -26.40
CA ARG A 4 49.79 -32.84 -26.45
C ARG A 4 49.01 -31.52 -26.30
N ASP A 5 47.81 -31.59 -25.70
CA ASP A 5 46.91 -30.45 -25.51
C ASP A 5 46.49 -29.73 -26.82
N GLY A 6 46.52 -30.43 -27.98
CA GLY A 6 46.11 -29.86 -29.27
C GLY A 6 44.60 -29.76 -29.45
N ILE A 7 44.12 -28.73 -30.15
CA ILE A 7 42.74 -28.51 -30.54
C ILE A 7 42.51 -29.03 -31.95
N ILE A 8 41.40 -29.73 -32.17
CA ILE A 8 41.00 -30.26 -33.48
C ILE A 8 39.81 -29.46 -33.99
N THR A 9 40.03 -28.75 -35.10
CA THR A 9 38.97 -28.02 -35.81
C THR A 9 38.68 -28.70 -37.14
N ILE A 10 37.42 -28.73 -37.56
CA ILE A 10 36.97 -29.28 -38.84
C ILE A 10 36.12 -28.26 -39.59
N HIS A 11 36.29 -28.23 -40.92
CA HIS A 11 35.40 -27.44 -41.77
C HIS A 11 33.97 -27.99 -41.73
N ALA A 12 33.02 -27.08 -41.64
CA ALA A 12 31.57 -27.33 -41.56
C ALA A 12 30.84 -26.50 -42.59
N GLY A 13 29.60 -26.89 -42.88
CA GLY A 13 28.79 -26.28 -43.94
C GLY A 13 29.23 -26.78 -45.35
N LYS A 14 28.83 -26.04 -46.38
CA LYS A 14 29.06 -26.42 -47.80
C LYS A 14 30.50 -26.11 -48.27
N LYS A 15 31.50 -26.27 -47.42
CA LYS A 15 32.92 -26.16 -47.80
C LYS A 15 33.37 -27.47 -48.44
N SER A 16 34.19 -27.37 -49.46
CA SER A 16 34.89 -28.53 -50.02
C SER A 16 35.79 -29.21 -48.96
N ASN A 17 35.72 -30.51 -48.86
CA ASN A 17 36.36 -31.30 -47.81
C ASN A 17 35.77 -31.11 -46.39
N GLY A 18 34.56 -30.59 -46.28
CA GLY A 18 33.82 -30.48 -45.03
C GLY A 18 33.17 -31.80 -44.58
N ILE A 19 32.73 -31.89 -43.37
CA ILE A 19 32.05 -33.06 -42.81
C ILE A 19 30.75 -33.37 -43.53
N GLU A 20 30.13 -32.39 -44.20
CA GLU A 20 28.91 -32.50 -44.98
C GLU A 20 29.11 -33.24 -46.34
N GLU A 21 30.32 -33.39 -46.83
CA GLU A 21 30.60 -34.21 -48.01
C GLU A 21 30.39 -35.70 -47.73
N ILE A 22 30.40 -36.12 -46.46
CA ILE A 22 29.96 -37.46 -46.08
C ILE A 22 28.45 -37.53 -46.27
N SER A 23 27.99 -38.32 -47.22
CA SER A 23 26.58 -38.44 -47.56
C SER A 23 25.78 -38.99 -46.36
N ASN A 24 24.47 -38.63 -46.30
CA ASN A 24 23.56 -39.17 -45.29
C ASN A 24 22.78 -40.39 -45.81
N ASP A 25 23.21 -40.96 -46.95
CA ASP A 25 22.46 -41.96 -47.73
C ASP A 25 22.40 -43.35 -47.07
N ASN A 26 23.27 -43.63 -46.11
CA ASN A 26 23.22 -44.86 -45.35
C ASN A 26 23.66 -44.70 -43.87
N ALA A 27 23.24 -45.67 -43.05
CA ALA A 27 23.55 -45.69 -41.62
C ALA A 27 25.05 -45.69 -41.29
N PHE A 28 25.89 -46.21 -42.16
CA PHE A 28 27.34 -46.28 -41.99
C PHE A 28 27.97 -44.87 -42.11
N ASN A 29 27.60 -44.14 -43.16
CA ASN A 29 28.02 -42.76 -43.35
C ASN A 29 27.54 -41.83 -42.21
N MET A 30 26.30 -41.97 -41.75
CA MET A 30 25.80 -41.25 -40.59
C MET A 30 26.61 -41.56 -39.34
N ALA A 31 26.93 -42.82 -39.06
CA ALA A 31 27.76 -43.21 -37.91
C ALA A 31 29.19 -42.68 -38.00
N ILE A 32 29.81 -42.64 -39.20
CA ILE A 32 31.12 -42.04 -39.43
C ILE A 32 31.05 -40.53 -39.14
N LYS A 33 30.07 -39.87 -39.68
CA LYS A 33 29.84 -38.42 -39.49
C LYS A 33 29.66 -38.08 -38.01
N GLU A 34 28.87 -38.84 -37.29
CA GLU A 34 28.71 -38.70 -35.83
C GLU A 34 30.03 -38.98 -35.09
N SER A 35 30.74 -40.01 -35.44
CA SER A 35 32.02 -40.36 -34.82
C SER A 35 33.07 -39.26 -34.99
N TYR A 36 33.17 -38.66 -36.17
CA TYR A 36 34.07 -37.50 -36.39
C TYR A 36 33.60 -36.28 -35.64
N SER A 37 32.31 -35.98 -35.69
CA SER A 37 31.73 -34.84 -34.94
C SER A 37 32.00 -34.93 -33.44
N ARG A 38 31.99 -36.13 -32.86
CA ARG A 38 32.34 -36.33 -31.44
C ARG A 38 33.80 -36.10 -31.11
N LYS A 39 34.71 -36.33 -32.08
CA LYS A 39 36.16 -36.23 -31.90
C LYS A 39 36.72 -34.82 -32.12
N VAL A 40 36.00 -33.93 -32.77
CA VAL A 40 36.44 -32.55 -33.00
C VAL A 40 36.11 -31.67 -31.79
N ASP A 41 36.89 -30.62 -31.60
CA ASP A 41 36.74 -29.66 -30.52
C ASP A 41 35.91 -28.45 -30.98
N MET A 42 36.03 -28.04 -32.27
CA MET A 42 35.35 -26.89 -32.86
C MET A 42 34.94 -27.16 -34.30
N PHE A 43 33.89 -26.47 -34.76
CA PHE A 43 33.48 -26.40 -36.17
C PHE A 43 33.80 -25.03 -36.76
N GLU A 44 34.42 -25.04 -37.94
CA GLU A 44 34.74 -23.83 -38.68
C GLU A 44 33.73 -23.59 -39.80
N HIS A 45 33.09 -22.45 -39.81
CA HIS A 45 32.11 -22.03 -40.79
C HIS A 45 32.56 -20.84 -41.62
N ASN A 46 31.94 -20.65 -42.81
CA ASN A 46 32.20 -19.50 -43.67
C ASN A 46 31.50 -18.24 -43.21
N ASN A 47 30.35 -18.39 -42.56
CA ASN A 47 29.49 -17.29 -42.13
C ASN A 47 28.54 -17.72 -40.97
N SER A 48 27.91 -16.73 -40.36
CA SER A 48 26.98 -16.92 -39.27
C SER A 48 25.72 -17.69 -39.64
N HIS A 49 25.27 -17.64 -40.89
CA HIS A 49 24.08 -18.38 -41.35
C HIS A 49 24.29 -19.89 -41.30
N SER A 50 25.50 -20.36 -41.69
CA SER A 50 25.86 -21.78 -41.58
C SER A 50 25.90 -22.27 -40.14
N CYS A 51 26.31 -21.42 -39.20
CA CYS A 51 26.31 -21.72 -37.77
C CYS A 51 24.89 -22.03 -37.24
N LYS A 52 23.90 -21.22 -37.62
CA LYS A 52 22.49 -21.44 -37.20
C LYS A 52 21.95 -22.77 -37.69
N GLY A 53 22.23 -23.14 -38.94
CA GLY A 53 21.83 -24.44 -39.49
C GLY A 53 22.40 -25.61 -38.70
N TYR A 54 23.62 -25.51 -38.16
CA TYR A 54 24.23 -26.51 -37.29
C TYR A 54 23.56 -26.59 -35.93
N GLU A 55 23.19 -25.47 -35.33
CA GLU A 55 22.45 -25.43 -34.06
C GLU A 55 21.10 -26.12 -34.17
N GLU A 56 20.41 -25.91 -35.27
CA GLU A 56 19.07 -26.47 -35.50
C GLU A 56 19.06 -27.97 -35.83
N SER A 57 20.13 -28.49 -36.41
CA SER A 57 20.18 -29.86 -36.95
C SER A 57 21.24 -30.75 -36.30
N VAL A 58 22.50 -30.35 -36.41
CA VAL A 58 23.63 -31.20 -36.04
C VAL A 58 23.80 -31.33 -34.53
N PHE A 59 23.64 -30.25 -33.79
CA PHE A 59 23.84 -30.25 -32.34
C PHE A 59 22.75 -30.97 -31.55
N LYS A 60 21.60 -31.24 -32.18
CA LYS A 60 20.60 -32.15 -31.58
C LYS A 60 21.12 -33.58 -31.44
N VAL A 61 22.08 -34.00 -32.32
CA VAL A 61 22.64 -35.35 -32.33
C VAL A 61 24.00 -35.41 -31.62
N THR A 62 24.84 -34.42 -31.83
CA THR A 62 26.25 -34.44 -31.37
C THR A 62 26.51 -33.69 -30.07
N GLY A 63 25.51 -32.99 -29.54
CA GLY A 63 25.66 -32.01 -28.49
C GLY A 63 26.26 -30.70 -29.03
N ILE A 64 26.14 -29.63 -28.22
CA ILE A 64 26.60 -28.29 -28.57
C ILE A 64 28.13 -28.29 -28.61
N LYS A 65 28.67 -27.78 -29.70
CA LYS A 65 30.12 -27.59 -29.87
C LYS A 65 30.44 -26.14 -30.25
N PRO A 66 31.65 -25.66 -29.94
CA PRO A 66 32.10 -24.35 -30.39
C PRO A 66 32.04 -24.21 -31.89
N GLN A 67 31.55 -23.07 -32.34
CA GLN A 67 31.56 -22.68 -33.73
C GLN A 67 32.45 -21.45 -33.90
N ILE A 68 33.27 -21.44 -34.95
CA ILE A 68 34.09 -20.29 -35.32
C ILE A 68 33.84 -19.93 -36.76
N VAL A 69 33.98 -18.65 -37.08
CA VAL A 69 33.97 -18.16 -38.46
C VAL A 69 35.35 -17.70 -38.80
N CYS A 70 35.92 -18.26 -39.87
CA CYS A 70 37.24 -17.93 -40.37
C CYS A 70 37.14 -17.45 -41.80
N SER A 71 38.07 -16.62 -42.21
CA SER A 71 38.25 -16.23 -43.59
C SER A 71 38.93 -17.37 -44.37
N ASP A 72 38.36 -17.72 -45.52
CA ASP A 72 38.99 -18.63 -46.47
C ASP A 72 39.95 -17.88 -47.42
N ASN A 73 40.58 -16.85 -46.90
CA ASN A 73 41.41 -15.93 -47.67
C ASN A 73 42.85 -16.46 -47.81
N HIS A 74 43.31 -16.61 -49.07
CA HIS A 74 44.67 -17.03 -49.41
C HIS A 74 45.61 -15.84 -49.61
N ASN A 75 45.16 -14.62 -49.56
CA ASN A 75 45.94 -13.41 -49.65
C ASN A 75 46.10 -12.71 -48.29
N PRO A 76 47.28 -12.76 -47.65
CA PRO A 76 47.48 -12.14 -46.36
C PRO A 76 47.44 -10.60 -46.37
N LEU A 77 47.52 -9.98 -47.55
CA LEU A 77 47.49 -8.52 -47.72
C LEU A 77 46.09 -7.98 -47.93
N ASP A 78 45.10 -8.84 -48.21
CA ASP A 78 43.69 -8.50 -48.40
C ASP A 78 42.83 -9.49 -47.61
N TYR A 79 42.92 -9.40 -46.27
CA TYR A 79 42.23 -10.31 -45.39
C TYR A 79 40.76 -9.85 -45.20
N GLN A 80 39.82 -10.58 -45.80
CA GLN A 80 38.39 -10.31 -45.69
C GLN A 80 37.70 -11.37 -44.82
N TYR A 81 36.72 -10.95 -44.00
CA TYR A 81 35.87 -11.83 -43.22
C TYR A 81 34.40 -11.41 -43.35
N SER A 82 33.51 -12.39 -43.41
CA SER A 82 32.08 -12.16 -43.54
C SER A 82 31.46 -11.69 -42.25
N ASP A 83 31.86 -12.25 -41.12
CA ASP A 83 31.35 -12.00 -39.79
C ASP A 83 32.50 -11.85 -38.80
N LYS A 84 32.27 -11.09 -37.73
CA LYS A 84 33.24 -10.95 -36.63
C LYS A 84 33.08 -12.10 -35.66
N LEU A 85 34.18 -12.67 -35.23
CA LEU A 85 34.27 -13.67 -34.18
C LEU A 85 34.81 -13.01 -32.91
N TRP A 86 34.06 -13.12 -31.81
CA TRP A 86 34.42 -12.60 -30.49
C TRP A 86 34.64 -13.76 -29.54
N ILE A 87 35.78 -13.76 -28.85
CA ILE A 87 36.09 -14.76 -27.83
C ILE A 87 36.32 -14.07 -26.49
N LYS A 88 35.52 -14.44 -25.50
CA LYS A 88 35.59 -13.91 -24.14
C LYS A 88 36.58 -14.73 -23.31
N SER A 89 37.87 -14.34 -23.34
CA SER A 89 38.93 -15.00 -22.57
C SER A 89 40.21 -14.18 -22.57
N GLN A 90 41.20 -14.57 -21.76
CA GLN A 90 42.55 -14.07 -21.95
C GLN A 90 43.11 -14.56 -23.29
N PRO A 91 43.98 -13.77 -23.99
CA PRO A 91 44.56 -14.17 -25.25
C PRO A 91 45.70 -15.18 -25.03
N THR A 92 45.34 -16.32 -24.45
CA THR A 92 46.23 -17.43 -24.15
C THR A 92 45.62 -18.75 -24.62
N PHE A 93 46.41 -19.78 -24.80
CA PHE A 93 45.92 -21.11 -25.17
C PHE A 93 44.94 -21.67 -24.12
N LYS A 94 45.16 -21.42 -22.83
CA LYS A 94 44.22 -21.81 -21.75
C LYS A 94 42.94 -21.06 -21.82
N GLY A 95 42.99 -19.77 -22.19
CA GLY A 95 41.80 -18.99 -22.46
C GLY A 95 40.96 -19.55 -23.59
N LEU A 96 41.59 -19.93 -24.68
CA LEU A 96 40.91 -20.58 -25.81
C LEU A 96 40.29 -21.92 -25.38
N LEU A 97 41.00 -22.75 -24.63
CA LEU A 97 40.47 -24.02 -24.09
C LEU A 97 39.25 -23.78 -23.19
N GLN A 98 39.23 -22.71 -22.39
CA GLN A 98 38.09 -22.35 -21.57
C GLN A 98 36.89 -21.91 -22.42
N ALA A 99 37.14 -21.13 -23.48
CA ALA A 99 36.07 -20.74 -24.40
C ALA A 99 35.47 -21.94 -25.16
N ILE A 100 36.28 -22.92 -25.52
CA ILE A 100 35.87 -24.17 -26.16
C ILE A 100 34.95 -24.99 -25.23
N LYS A 101 35.22 -25.00 -23.92
CA LYS A 101 34.43 -25.73 -22.94
C LYS A 101 33.08 -25.06 -22.65
N HIS A 102 32.98 -23.73 -22.75
CA HIS A 102 31.82 -22.92 -22.47
C HIS A 102 31.43 -22.01 -23.64
N PRO A 103 31.11 -22.61 -24.83
CA PRO A 103 30.97 -21.84 -26.07
C PRO A 103 29.79 -20.86 -26.05
N LYS A 104 28.71 -21.21 -25.42
CA LYS A 104 27.51 -20.34 -25.33
C LYS A 104 27.77 -19.01 -24.63
N GLU A 105 28.63 -19.03 -23.60
CA GLU A 105 28.91 -17.85 -22.78
C GLU A 105 30.17 -17.09 -23.30
N ARG A 106 31.04 -17.76 -24.05
CA ARG A 106 32.37 -17.25 -24.35
C ARG A 106 32.68 -17.06 -25.82
N ILE A 107 31.82 -17.55 -26.73
CA ILE A 107 32.00 -17.39 -28.18
C ILE A 107 30.76 -16.70 -28.75
N TYR A 108 30.98 -15.59 -29.45
CA TYR A 108 29.92 -14.84 -30.12
C TYR A 108 30.33 -14.54 -31.57
N ILE A 109 29.42 -14.84 -32.51
CA ILE A 109 29.57 -14.52 -33.91
C ILE A 109 28.58 -13.48 -34.31
N GLY A 110 29.05 -12.32 -34.76
CA GLY A 110 28.18 -11.21 -35.13
C GLY A 110 28.88 -9.86 -35.01
N PRO A 111 28.10 -8.74 -35.07
CA PRO A 111 28.71 -7.41 -35.16
C PRO A 111 29.50 -7.08 -33.90
N GLU A 112 28.88 -6.75 -32.82
CA GLU A 112 29.57 -6.46 -31.55
C GLU A 112 28.73 -7.00 -30.40
N PRO A 113 29.33 -7.71 -29.42
CA PRO A 113 28.59 -8.19 -28.26
C PRO A 113 27.90 -7.07 -27.51
N GLN A 114 26.68 -7.35 -27.01
CA GLN A 114 25.87 -6.40 -26.25
C GLN A 114 26.66 -5.77 -25.08
N LYS A 115 27.47 -6.55 -24.38
CA LYS A 115 28.29 -6.07 -23.26
C LYS A 115 29.26 -4.96 -23.65
N ILE A 116 29.91 -5.11 -24.79
CA ILE A 116 30.89 -4.11 -25.30
C ILE A 116 30.16 -2.82 -25.66
N ASN A 117 28.99 -2.93 -26.30
CA ASN A 117 28.14 -1.78 -26.56
C ASN A 117 27.69 -1.11 -25.27
N HIS A 118 27.25 -1.91 -24.29
CA HIS A 118 26.85 -1.38 -22.97
C HIS A 118 28.01 -0.59 -22.32
N GLU A 119 29.21 -1.11 -22.34
CA GLU A 119 30.40 -0.44 -21.78
C GLU A 119 30.72 0.90 -22.46
N LYS A 120 30.53 1.00 -23.78
CA LYS A 120 30.78 2.23 -24.55
C LYS A 120 29.81 3.37 -24.14
N PHE A 121 28.54 3.03 -23.90
CA PHE A 121 27.49 4.01 -23.60
C PHE A 121 27.30 4.31 -22.11
N ASN A 122 27.90 3.49 -21.21
CA ASN A 122 27.69 3.59 -19.77
C ASN A 122 28.99 3.70 -18.98
N LYS A 123 30.00 4.37 -19.54
CA LYS A 123 31.33 4.51 -18.92
C LYS A 123 31.29 5.11 -17.52
N GLN A 124 30.36 6.03 -17.25
CA GLN A 124 30.14 6.68 -15.96
C GLN A 124 29.67 5.72 -14.87
N TYR A 125 29.17 4.52 -15.21
CA TYR A 125 28.71 3.49 -14.29
C TYR A 125 29.67 2.30 -14.17
N ILE A 126 30.92 2.44 -14.60
CA ILE A 126 31.93 1.37 -14.57
C ILE A 126 33.15 1.86 -13.80
N ILE A 127 33.41 1.21 -12.66
CA ILE A 127 34.66 1.41 -11.93
C ILE A 127 35.77 0.68 -12.67
N GLU A 128 36.78 1.39 -13.15
CA GLU A 128 37.90 0.83 -13.85
C GLU A 128 39.00 0.37 -12.89
N GLU A 129 39.20 1.11 -11.79
CA GLU A 129 40.32 0.86 -10.88
C GLU A 129 40.00 1.35 -9.45
N ILE A 130 40.48 0.60 -8.46
CA ILE A 130 40.58 1.03 -7.06
C ILE A 130 42.06 1.11 -6.64
N ASN A 131 42.44 2.24 -6.06
CA ASN A 131 43.73 2.48 -5.44
C ASN A 131 43.56 2.71 -3.93
N ILE A 132 44.24 1.92 -3.11
CA ILE A 132 44.27 2.08 -1.64
C ILE A 132 45.74 2.21 -1.24
N TYR A 133 46.09 3.34 -0.64
CA TYR A 133 47.46 3.66 -0.33
C TYR A 133 47.59 4.39 1.01
N LYS A 134 48.78 4.26 1.63
CA LYS A 134 49.09 4.92 2.88
C LYS A 134 49.28 6.43 2.66
N ASN A 135 48.82 7.23 3.56
CA ASN A 135 49.06 8.65 3.56
C ASN A 135 50.56 8.94 3.78
N LYS A 136 51.17 9.74 2.92
CA LYS A 136 52.59 10.09 3.01
C LYS A 136 53.00 10.74 4.33
N ASN A 137 52.06 11.39 5.00
CA ASN A 137 52.26 12.09 6.28
C ASN A 137 51.98 11.19 7.48
N SER A 138 51.69 9.91 7.31
CA SER A 138 51.43 8.98 8.43
C SER A 138 52.76 8.64 9.12
N LEU A 139 52.74 8.77 10.44
CA LEU A 139 53.88 8.49 11.33
C LEU A 139 53.91 7.03 11.81
N THR A 140 52.97 6.20 11.41
CA THR A 140 52.88 4.78 11.81
C THR A 140 53.62 3.87 10.89
N ASP A 141 54.19 2.78 11.42
CA ASP A 141 54.95 1.79 10.60
C ASP A 141 54.07 0.72 9.95
N ASP A 142 52.77 0.70 10.24
CA ASP A 142 51.81 -0.27 9.70
C ASP A 142 51.65 -0.13 8.17
N MET A 143 51.45 -1.25 7.46
CA MET A 143 51.32 -1.33 6.01
C MET A 143 50.10 -2.16 5.61
N TRP A 144 48.96 -1.90 6.21
CA TRP A 144 47.71 -2.67 5.95
C TRP A 144 47.36 -2.73 4.47
N PHE A 145 47.47 -1.61 3.75
CA PHE A 145 47.12 -1.51 2.36
C PHE A 145 48.15 -0.71 1.58
N ASP A 146 48.56 -1.25 0.45
CA ASP A 146 49.28 -0.56 -0.61
C ASP A 146 48.97 -1.34 -1.88
N THR A 147 47.84 -0.97 -2.54
CA THR A 147 47.32 -1.80 -3.62
C THR A 147 46.62 -0.98 -4.68
N LYS A 148 46.83 -1.42 -5.92
CA LYS A 148 46.15 -0.88 -7.10
C LYS A 148 45.53 -2.05 -7.84
N ILE A 149 44.21 -2.07 -7.98
CA ILE A 149 43.47 -3.18 -8.53
C ILE A 149 42.60 -2.69 -9.68
N PRO A 150 42.84 -3.13 -10.93
CA PRO A 150 41.88 -2.93 -12.00
C PRO A 150 40.63 -3.80 -11.74
N LEU A 151 39.46 -3.28 -12.09
CA LEU A 151 38.20 -4.00 -11.94
C LEU A 151 37.58 -4.29 -13.31
N ASN A 152 37.06 -5.50 -13.47
CA ASN A 152 36.36 -5.86 -14.69
C ASN A 152 34.93 -5.20 -14.71
N SER A 153 34.52 -4.81 -15.90
CA SER A 153 33.20 -4.16 -16.14
C SER A 153 32.00 -5.09 -16.01
N SER A 154 32.23 -6.42 -15.90
CA SER A 154 31.18 -7.43 -15.80
C SER A 154 31.09 -7.98 -14.37
N LEU A 155 31.57 -9.22 -14.15
CA LEU A 155 31.54 -9.83 -12.81
C LEU A 155 32.95 -9.95 -12.23
N THR A 156 33.17 -9.34 -11.09
CA THR A 156 34.35 -9.51 -10.24
C THR A 156 33.98 -10.29 -8.98
N ALA A 157 34.60 -11.45 -8.77
CA ALA A 157 34.43 -12.22 -7.53
C ALA A 157 35.66 -12.07 -6.61
N ILE A 158 35.45 -11.60 -5.38
CA ILE A 158 36.48 -11.46 -4.35
C ILE A 158 36.43 -12.69 -3.45
N ILE A 159 37.50 -13.49 -3.48
CA ILE A 159 37.62 -14.74 -2.73
C ILE A 159 38.78 -14.70 -1.73
N GLY A 160 38.76 -15.56 -0.76
CA GLY A 160 39.87 -15.69 0.22
C GLY A 160 39.41 -16.39 1.50
N ASN A 161 40.32 -16.74 2.36
CA ASN A 161 40.02 -17.38 3.64
C ASN A 161 39.25 -16.42 4.59
N LYS A 162 38.60 -16.96 5.61
CA LYS A 162 37.95 -16.16 6.62
C LYS A 162 38.93 -15.20 7.30
N GLY A 163 38.60 -13.91 7.33
CA GLY A 163 39.47 -12.87 7.89
C GLY A 163 40.64 -12.41 6.98
N SER A 164 40.63 -12.76 5.69
CA SER A 164 41.71 -12.35 4.76
C SER A 164 41.61 -10.92 4.22
N GLY A 165 40.49 -10.20 4.53
CA GLY A 165 40.29 -8.85 4.03
C GLY A 165 39.32 -8.73 2.83
N LYS A 166 38.56 -9.78 2.51
CA LYS A 166 37.54 -9.72 1.44
C LYS A 166 36.56 -8.58 1.60
N SER A 167 35.82 -8.57 2.73
CA SER A 167 34.84 -7.53 3.02
C SER A 167 35.50 -6.16 3.29
N ALA A 168 36.82 -6.12 3.59
CA ALA A 168 37.52 -4.85 3.69
C ALA A 168 37.60 -4.15 2.33
N LEU A 169 37.82 -4.90 1.25
CA LEU A 169 37.87 -4.31 -0.11
C LEU A 169 36.50 -3.80 -0.54
N SER A 170 35.43 -4.58 -0.32
CA SER A 170 34.07 -4.14 -0.65
C SER A 170 33.60 -2.91 0.18
N ASP A 171 33.91 -2.88 1.49
CA ASP A 171 33.66 -1.73 2.36
C ASP A 171 34.42 -0.47 1.88
N ILE A 172 35.68 -0.59 1.49
CA ILE A 172 36.49 0.54 1.01
C ILE A 172 35.98 1.04 -0.34
N ILE A 173 35.62 0.16 -1.29
CA ILE A 173 35.02 0.56 -2.57
C ILE A 173 33.71 1.33 -2.29
N ALA A 174 32.82 0.77 -1.45
CA ALA A 174 31.54 1.39 -1.12
C ALA A 174 31.70 2.74 -0.39
N LEU A 175 32.67 2.84 0.55
CA LEU A 175 32.98 4.11 1.22
C LEU A 175 33.47 5.17 0.22
N THR A 176 34.36 4.79 -0.69
CA THR A 176 34.94 5.71 -1.67
C THR A 176 33.90 6.14 -2.71
N ALA A 177 32.93 5.28 -3.00
CA ALA A 177 31.79 5.54 -3.87
C ALA A 177 30.60 6.20 -3.13
N GLU A 178 30.80 6.70 -1.92
CA GLU A 178 29.80 7.44 -1.13
C GLU A 178 28.49 6.67 -0.92
N SER A 179 28.55 5.37 -0.65
CA SER A 179 27.37 4.57 -0.34
C SER A 179 26.94 4.77 1.12
N ASP A 180 25.66 5.07 1.35
CA ASP A 180 25.05 5.22 2.68
C ASP A 180 25.08 3.92 3.49
N LYS A 181 24.95 2.77 2.83
CA LYS A 181 24.90 1.45 3.45
C LYS A 181 26.20 1.03 4.17
N VAL A 182 27.32 1.69 3.89
CA VAL A 182 28.58 1.43 4.62
C VAL A 182 28.44 1.78 6.10
N ASN A 183 27.76 2.87 6.44
CA ASN A 183 27.56 3.31 7.81
C ASN A 183 26.54 2.46 8.56
N GLU A 184 25.58 1.91 7.88
CA GLU A 184 24.61 0.99 8.47
C GLU A 184 25.21 -0.39 8.83
N ASN A 185 26.38 -0.72 8.25
CA ASN A 185 27.06 -1.97 8.47
C ASN A 185 27.86 -2.01 9.79
N ASN A 186 27.19 -2.32 10.90
CA ASN A 186 27.86 -2.51 12.21
C ASN A 186 28.97 -3.60 12.20
N ALA A 187 29.00 -4.47 11.20
CA ALA A 187 30.03 -5.50 11.03
C ALA A 187 31.15 -5.09 10.08
N SER A 188 31.09 -3.89 9.49
CA SER A 188 32.13 -3.38 8.60
C SER A 188 33.52 -3.51 9.21
N PHE A 189 34.48 -3.88 8.34
CA PHE A 189 35.89 -3.81 8.70
C PHE A 189 36.27 -2.41 9.16
N LEU A 190 35.71 -1.37 8.57
CA LEU A 190 35.97 0.04 8.86
C LEU A 190 35.33 0.55 10.14
N ASN A 191 34.62 -0.29 10.88
CA ASN A 191 33.93 0.08 12.12
C ASN A 191 34.92 0.53 13.20
N ASN A 192 34.48 1.48 14.06
CA ASN A 192 35.25 2.03 15.18
C ASN A 192 35.60 1.00 16.27
N LYS A 193 35.02 -0.19 16.27
CA LYS A 193 35.36 -1.31 17.15
C LYS A 193 36.37 -2.29 16.52
N ARG A 194 36.74 -2.10 15.26
CA ARG A 194 37.67 -2.97 14.52
C ARG A 194 38.88 -2.20 14.00
N PHE A 195 38.98 -1.96 12.68
CA PHE A 195 40.10 -1.27 12.05
C PHE A 195 40.30 0.14 12.59
N ASN A 196 39.22 0.84 12.86
CA ASN A 196 39.25 2.21 13.38
C ASN A 196 39.09 2.28 14.91
N LYS A 197 39.44 1.22 15.63
CA LYS A 197 39.39 1.19 17.08
C LYS A 197 40.36 2.20 17.70
N SER A 198 39.89 3.01 18.66
CA SER A 198 40.74 3.90 19.45
C SER A 198 41.68 3.11 20.34
N PRO A 199 42.97 3.54 20.54
CA PRO A 199 43.56 4.80 20.05
C PRO A 199 44.13 4.74 18.64
N GLN A 200 44.28 3.55 18.00
CA GLN A 200 45.05 3.36 16.79
C GLN A 200 44.45 4.06 15.55
N LYS A 201 43.10 4.04 15.41
CA LYS A 201 42.37 4.65 14.30
C LYS A 201 43.07 4.53 12.93
N TYR A 202 43.41 3.30 12.55
CA TYR A 202 44.22 3.05 11.36
C TYR A 202 43.69 3.70 10.06
N GLY A 203 42.40 3.91 9.97
CA GLY A 203 41.75 4.53 8.80
C GLY A 203 42.26 5.93 8.47
N ASP A 204 42.70 6.70 9.47
CA ASP A 204 43.26 8.03 9.22
C ASP A 204 44.58 8.00 8.48
N ASN A 205 45.28 6.84 8.48
CA ASN A 205 46.56 6.65 7.82
C ASN A 205 46.42 6.27 6.35
N TYR A 206 45.23 5.97 5.86
CA TYR A 206 45.00 5.46 4.53
C TYR A 206 44.01 6.32 3.75
N LYS A 207 44.27 6.39 2.43
CA LYS A 207 43.43 7.05 1.45
C LYS A 207 43.00 6.04 0.39
N SER A 208 41.86 6.27 -0.24
CA SER A 208 41.43 5.50 -1.38
C SER A 208 40.97 6.39 -2.54
N LYS A 209 41.07 5.84 -3.74
CA LYS A 209 40.66 6.50 -4.98
C LYS A 209 40.01 5.49 -5.91
N LEU A 210 38.81 5.78 -6.39
CA LEU A 210 38.14 5.08 -7.48
C LEU A 210 38.36 5.86 -8.79
N ILE A 211 38.71 5.18 -9.84
CA ILE A 211 38.79 5.72 -11.20
C ILE A 211 37.69 5.04 -12.01
N TRP A 212 36.84 5.85 -12.61
CA TRP A 212 35.76 5.37 -13.47
C TRP A 212 36.21 5.34 -14.94
N LYS A 213 35.53 4.56 -15.77
CA LYS A 213 35.88 4.39 -17.19
C LYS A 213 35.69 5.66 -18.04
N ASP A 214 34.96 6.64 -17.55
CA ASP A 214 34.84 8.00 -18.11
C ASP A 214 35.88 8.99 -17.56
N GLU A 215 36.86 8.49 -16.84
CA GLU A 215 37.94 9.25 -16.19
C GLU A 215 37.50 10.06 -14.94
N HIS A 216 36.23 9.99 -14.55
CA HIS A 216 35.75 10.53 -13.27
C HIS A 216 36.50 9.87 -12.10
N VAL A 217 36.66 10.60 -11.01
CA VAL A 217 37.43 10.14 -9.85
C VAL A 217 36.72 10.46 -8.53
N ASN A 218 36.36 9.43 -7.78
CA ASN A 218 36.01 9.58 -6.37
C ASN A 218 37.22 9.34 -5.49
N LYS A 219 37.35 10.12 -4.40
CA LYS A 219 38.48 10.03 -3.47
C LYS A 219 37.96 10.14 -2.01
N THR A 220 38.60 9.38 -1.14
CA THR A 220 38.48 9.64 0.29
C THR A 220 39.86 9.83 0.91
N ASP A 221 39.96 10.87 1.77
CA ASP A 221 41.22 11.22 2.43
C ASP A 221 41.44 10.44 3.72
N SER A 222 40.46 9.65 4.14
CA SER A 222 40.52 8.78 5.31
C SER A 222 39.58 7.60 5.13
N LEU A 223 39.99 6.40 5.58
CA LEU A 223 39.13 5.22 5.64
C LEU A 223 38.27 5.17 6.94
N MET A 224 38.00 6.32 7.52
CA MET A 224 37.07 6.45 8.62
C MET A 224 35.64 6.54 8.08
N LEU A 225 34.72 5.89 8.79
CA LEU A 225 33.28 6.05 8.48
C LEU A 225 32.88 7.52 8.77
N ARG A 226 32.23 8.14 7.80
CA ARG A 226 31.74 9.53 7.92
C ARG A 226 30.22 9.50 7.97
N ILE A 227 29.65 10.25 8.89
CA ILE A 227 28.22 10.57 8.87
C ILE A 227 28.05 11.81 7.99
N SER A 228 27.32 11.66 6.89
CA SER A 228 26.95 12.76 5.99
C SER A 228 25.44 12.78 5.88
N ASP A 229 24.86 13.96 5.73
CA ASP A 229 23.42 14.10 5.48
C ASP A 229 23.07 13.83 4.00
N ASN A 230 24.09 13.85 3.11
CA ASN A 230 23.93 13.64 1.67
C ASN A 230 24.96 12.61 1.18
N TYR A 231 24.47 11.50 0.65
CA TYR A 231 25.24 10.46 -0.05
C TYR A 231 24.85 10.48 -1.52
N ASN A 232 25.86 10.44 -2.43
CA ASN A 232 25.60 10.37 -3.87
C ASN A 232 25.30 8.94 -4.34
N ASN A 233 25.63 7.93 -3.52
CA ASN A 233 25.39 6.52 -3.80
C ASN A 233 25.82 6.08 -5.21
N TYR A 234 27.07 6.38 -5.61
CA TYR A 234 27.60 5.99 -6.93
C TYR A 234 27.64 4.48 -7.16
N VAL A 235 27.48 3.68 -6.12
CA VAL A 235 27.36 2.22 -6.15
C VAL A 235 26.22 1.76 -5.24
N GLN A 236 25.56 0.70 -5.63
CA GLN A 236 24.63 -0.02 -4.78
C GLN A 236 25.40 -1.03 -3.93
N TYR A 237 25.43 -0.86 -2.62
CA TYR A 237 26.13 -1.75 -1.70
C TYR A 237 25.17 -2.55 -0.83
N LEU A 238 25.32 -3.89 -0.85
CA LEU A 238 24.56 -4.85 -0.04
C LEU A 238 25.53 -5.58 0.91
N PRO A 239 25.80 -5.03 2.10
CA PRO A 239 26.67 -5.69 3.07
C PRO A 239 25.99 -6.91 3.70
N GLN A 240 26.76 -7.94 4.05
CA GLN A 240 26.27 -9.20 4.64
C GLN A 240 25.28 -8.99 5.80
N LYS A 241 25.64 -8.15 6.78
CA LYS A 241 24.83 -7.88 7.97
C LYS A 241 23.55 -7.09 7.69
N TYR A 242 23.52 -6.32 6.64
CA TYR A 242 22.32 -5.60 6.22
C TYR A 242 21.25 -6.56 5.72
N ILE A 243 21.65 -7.46 4.81
CA ILE A 243 20.72 -8.49 4.28
C ILE A 243 20.18 -9.35 5.45
N GLU A 244 21.06 -9.83 6.32
CA GLU A 244 20.68 -10.62 7.49
C GLU A 244 19.71 -9.86 8.40
N LYS A 245 19.97 -8.58 8.71
CA LYS A 245 19.13 -7.73 9.54
C LYS A 245 17.75 -7.55 8.91
N VAL A 246 17.68 -7.15 7.65
CA VAL A 246 16.42 -6.92 6.93
C VAL A 246 15.59 -8.21 6.86
N CYS A 247 16.23 -9.35 6.61
CA CYS A 247 15.54 -10.63 6.47
C CYS A 247 15.09 -11.27 7.80
N THR A 248 15.72 -10.92 8.93
CA THR A 248 15.35 -11.41 10.26
C THR A 248 14.30 -10.52 10.93
N SER A 249 14.12 -9.28 10.51
CA SER A 249 13.04 -8.42 10.99
C SER A 249 11.70 -8.95 10.50
N LEU A 250 10.82 -9.33 11.44
CA LEU A 250 9.53 -9.97 11.13
C LEU A 250 8.47 -9.01 10.62
N GLU A 251 8.57 -7.71 10.91
CA GLU A 251 7.50 -6.75 10.62
C GLU A 251 8.07 -5.44 10.05
N GLY A 252 7.83 -5.22 8.79
CA GLY A 252 7.96 -3.91 8.17
C GLY A 252 9.26 -3.61 7.43
N GLU A 253 10.44 -3.88 8.00
CA GLU A 253 11.71 -3.49 7.35
C GLU A 253 11.93 -4.23 6.01
N PHE A 254 11.65 -5.53 5.96
CA PHE A 254 11.77 -6.30 4.73
C PHE A 254 10.79 -5.84 3.65
N GLN A 255 9.51 -5.67 4.02
CA GLN A 255 8.50 -5.18 3.08
C GLN A 255 8.80 -3.76 2.62
N GLN A 256 9.30 -2.91 3.52
CA GLN A 256 9.71 -1.56 3.17
C GLN A 256 10.86 -1.56 2.18
N GLU A 257 11.84 -2.45 2.34
CA GLU A 257 12.97 -2.55 1.44
C GLU A 257 12.55 -3.06 0.05
N ILE A 258 11.67 -4.06 -0.01
CA ILE A 258 11.07 -4.49 -1.27
C ILE A 258 10.32 -3.32 -1.95
N ASN A 259 9.55 -2.57 -1.19
CA ASN A 259 8.82 -1.40 -1.70
C ASN A 259 9.77 -0.30 -2.22
N ASN A 260 10.93 -0.10 -1.57
CA ASN A 260 11.96 0.85 -2.03
C ASN A 260 12.53 0.43 -3.38
N VAL A 261 12.87 -0.86 -3.53
CA VAL A 261 13.40 -1.40 -4.80
C VAL A 261 12.35 -1.30 -5.90
N ILE A 262 11.10 -1.64 -5.60
CA ILE A 262 9.97 -1.49 -6.53
C ILE A 262 9.80 -0.04 -6.95
N PHE A 263 9.82 0.88 -6.01
CA PHE A 263 9.65 2.31 -6.27
C PHE A 263 10.78 2.87 -7.15
N ALA A 264 12.02 2.47 -6.89
CA ALA A 264 13.16 2.84 -7.74
C ALA A 264 12.97 2.36 -9.19
N TYR A 265 12.34 1.20 -9.39
CA TYR A 265 12.08 0.64 -10.71
C TYR A 265 10.96 1.35 -11.50
N ILE A 266 9.96 1.95 -10.82
CA ILE A 266 8.85 2.64 -11.47
C ILE A 266 9.36 3.86 -12.27
N ASN A 267 8.77 4.10 -13.46
CA ASN A 267 9.14 5.26 -14.28
C ASN A 267 8.81 6.58 -13.59
N GLU A 268 9.62 7.61 -13.79
CA GLU A 268 9.40 8.94 -13.19
C GLU A 268 8.02 9.52 -13.53
N SER A 269 7.55 9.31 -14.77
CA SER A 269 6.21 9.74 -15.19
C SER A 269 5.08 9.07 -14.41
N GLU A 270 5.29 7.87 -13.89
CA GLU A 270 4.32 7.09 -13.12
C GLU A 270 4.40 7.33 -11.61
N LYS A 271 5.53 7.88 -11.13
CA LYS A 271 5.76 8.21 -9.72
C LYS A 271 4.90 9.37 -9.21
N LEU A 272 4.26 10.13 -10.10
CA LEU A 272 3.38 11.26 -9.76
C LEU A 272 4.06 12.30 -8.82
N GLY A 273 5.37 12.50 -8.96
CA GLY A 273 6.15 13.37 -8.06
C GLY A 273 6.18 12.87 -6.61
N SER A 274 6.12 11.57 -6.39
CA SER A 274 6.22 10.95 -5.06
C SER A 274 7.68 10.68 -4.71
N SER A 275 8.02 10.79 -3.43
CA SER A 275 9.37 10.55 -2.91
C SER A 275 9.61 9.08 -2.51
N ASN A 276 8.55 8.30 -2.31
CA ASN A 276 8.61 6.90 -1.91
C ASN A 276 7.35 6.13 -2.33
N PHE A 277 7.40 4.80 -2.21
CA PHE A 277 6.31 3.90 -2.58
C PHE A 277 5.00 4.19 -1.83
N ASN A 278 5.06 4.46 -0.54
CA ASN A 278 3.88 4.72 0.27
C ASN A 278 3.18 6.01 -0.15
N GLU A 279 3.94 7.05 -0.49
CA GLU A 279 3.39 8.29 -1.03
C GLU A 279 2.75 8.08 -2.41
N LEU A 280 3.38 7.30 -3.28
CA LEU A 280 2.82 6.95 -4.58
C LEU A 280 1.48 6.21 -4.43
N ILE A 281 1.45 5.19 -3.58
CA ILE A 281 0.20 4.47 -3.28
C ILE A 281 -0.84 5.44 -2.73
N SER A 282 -0.49 6.26 -1.74
CA SER A 282 -1.40 7.24 -1.14
C SER A 282 -2.00 8.19 -2.18
N LYS A 283 -1.21 8.66 -3.15
CA LYS A 283 -1.69 9.51 -4.26
C LYS A 283 -2.62 8.74 -5.20
N LYS A 284 -2.29 7.51 -5.57
CA LYS A 284 -3.11 6.67 -6.45
C LYS A 284 -4.44 6.28 -5.83
N ILE A 285 -4.45 5.88 -4.54
CA ILE A 285 -5.67 5.46 -3.84
C ILE A 285 -6.46 6.62 -3.20
N GLY A 286 -5.87 7.82 -3.11
CA GLY A 286 -6.49 9.00 -2.49
C GLY A 286 -7.90 9.31 -3.03
N PRO A 287 -8.10 9.38 -4.36
CA PRO A 287 -9.42 9.59 -4.96
C PRO A 287 -10.43 8.49 -4.61
N ILE A 288 -9.97 7.23 -4.55
CA ILE A 288 -10.82 6.09 -4.19
C ILE A 288 -11.22 6.17 -2.71
N ASN A 289 -10.28 6.49 -1.83
CA ASN A 289 -10.54 6.67 -0.40
C ASN A 289 -11.51 7.83 -0.14
N LYS A 290 -11.45 8.91 -0.93
CA LYS A 290 -12.45 10.00 -0.87
C LYS A 290 -13.84 9.47 -1.20
N ARG A 291 -13.99 8.70 -2.27
CA ARG A 291 -15.27 8.07 -2.65
C ARG A 291 -15.77 7.08 -1.57
N ILE A 292 -14.88 6.36 -0.92
CA ILE A 292 -15.23 5.49 0.21
C ILE A 292 -15.84 6.33 1.35
N ARG A 293 -15.19 7.43 1.73
CA ARG A 293 -15.71 8.35 2.77
C ARG A 293 -17.08 8.90 2.41
N GLU A 294 -17.27 9.40 1.19
CA GLU A 294 -18.55 9.91 0.70
C GLU A 294 -19.67 8.85 0.79
N ASN A 295 -19.37 7.57 0.51
CA ASN A 295 -20.33 6.48 0.63
C ASN A 295 -20.58 6.10 2.09
N THR A 296 -19.57 6.15 2.97
CA THR A 296 -19.74 5.90 4.42
C THR A 296 -20.51 7.00 5.10
N ASP A 297 -20.38 8.26 4.70
CA ASP A 297 -21.19 9.38 5.20
C ASP A 297 -22.67 9.20 4.81
N LYS A 298 -22.93 8.72 3.61
CA LYS A 298 -24.27 8.36 3.16
C LYS A 298 -24.84 7.20 3.96
N LEU A 299 -24.02 6.19 4.25
CA LEU A 299 -24.39 5.07 5.12
C LEU A 299 -24.73 5.53 6.54
N ASP A 300 -23.97 6.45 7.14
CA ASP A 300 -24.28 7.03 8.45
C ASP A 300 -25.68 7.68 8.45
N SER A 301 -25.98 8.49 7.44
CA SER A 301 -27.29 9.13 7.30
C SER A 301 -28.43 8.11 7.14
N ILE A 302 -28.23 7.07 6.31
CA ILE A 302 -29.23 6.01 6.11
C ILE A 302 -29.40 5.19 7.39
N ASN A 303 -28.30 4.83 8.07
CA ASN A 303 -28.30 4.10 9.33
C ASN A 303 -29.10 4.84 10.40
N GLN A 304 -28.92 6.15 10.53
CA GLN A 304 -29.71 6.97 11.48
C GLN A 304 -31.20 6.90 11.20
N LYS A 305 -31.62 6.97 9.93
CA LYS A 305 -33.03 6.84 9.54
C LYS A 305 -33.58 5.45 9.86
N ILE A 306 -32.79 4.40 9.54
CA ILE A 306 -33.16 3.01 9.86
C ILE A 306 -33.38 2.86 11.37
N ILE A 307 -32.44 3.37 12.19
CA ILE A 307 -32.51 3.30 13.65
C ILE A 307 -33.79 3.97 14.17
N GLN A 308 -34.12 5.16 13.68
CA GLN A 308 -35.35 5.87 14.06
C GLN A 308 -36.63 5.08 13.73
N LEU A 309 -36.67 4.45 12.55
CA LEU A 309 -37.82 3.65 12.15
C LEU A 309 -37.90 2.33 12.93
N GLU A 310 -36.74 1.69 13.22
CA GLU A 310 -36.69 0.48 14.04
C GLU A 310 -37.14 0.75 15.49
N GLU A 311 -36.81 1.92 16.04
CA GLU A 311 -37.33 2.36 17.35
C GLU A 311 -38.81 2.55 17.35
N LYS A 312 -39.38 3.25 16.36
CA LYS A 312 -40.83 3.45 16.20
C LYS A 312 -41.60 2.15 15.96
N LYS A 313 -40.93 1.15 15.38
CA LYS A 313 -41.52 -0.17 15.09
C LYS A 313 -41.44 -1.14 16.27
N SER A 314 -40.74 -0.83 17.34
CA SER A 314 -40.69 -1.66 18.54
C SER A 314 -42.08 -1.79 19.20
N ASN A 315 -42.39 -2.97 19.76
CA ASN A 315 -43.63 -3.19 20.47
C ASN A 315 -43.76 -2.23 21.67
N GLY A 316 -42.67 -1.96 22.38
CA GLY A 316 -42.65 -1.04 23.51
C GLY A 316 -43.10 0.38 23.12
N TYR A 317 -42.69 0.92 21.98
CA TYR A 317 -43.12 2.22 21.48
C TYR A 317 -44.61 2.20 21.10
N ARG A 318 -45.05 1.14 20.44
CA ARG A 318 -46.45 0.95 20.08
C ARG A 318 -47.38 0.86 21.31
N GLU A 319 -47.02 0.03 22.28
CA GLU A 319 -47.77 -0.10 23.54
C GLU A 319 -47.83 1.23 24.29
N GLN A 320 -46.80 2.04 24.28
CA GLN A 320 -46.76 3.35 24.86
C GLN A 320 -47.78 4.31 24.17
N LEU A 321 -47.82 4.29 22.83
CA LEU A 321 -48.78 5.08 22.06
C LEU A 321 -50.21 4.61 22.30
N GLU A 322 -50.49 3.31 22.32
CA GLU A 322 -51.82 2.75 22.60
C GLU A 322 -52.30 3.11 24.02
N LYS A 323 -51.38 3.04 25.01
CA LYS A 323 -51.68 3.47 26.38
C LYS A 323 -51.95 4.98 26.45
N ASN A 324 -51.19 5.79 25.73
CA ASN A 324 -51.40 7.23 25.65
C ASN A 324 -52.77 7.55 25.01
N LEU A 325 -53.10 6.87 23.90
CA LEU A 325 -54.40 7.04 23.23
C LEU A 325 -55.57 6.71 24.15
N LYS A 326 -55.44 5.62 24.93
CA LYS A 326 -56.45 5.25 25.92
C LYS A 326 -56.62 6.33 26.99
N ASN A 327 -55.50 6.84 27.54
CA ASN A 327 -55.53 7.92 28.55
C ASN A 327 -56.18 9.20 28.00
N LEU A 328 -55.78 9.61 26.79
CA LEU A 328 -56.36 10.79 26.14
C LEU A 328 -57.83 10.61 25.82
N THR A 329 -58.26 9.41 25.42
CA THR A 329 -59.66 9.09 25.17
C THR A 329 -60.50 9.13 26.46
N GLU A 330 -59.95 8.64 27.58
CA GLU A 330 -60.60 8.75 28.89
C GLU A 330 -60.69 10.20 29.38
N GLN A 331 -59.60 10.99 29.18
CA GLN A 331 -59.65 12.45 29.47
C GLN A 331 -60.67 13.16 28.61
N LEU A 332 -60.80 12.82 27.34
CA LEU A 332 -61.80 13.37 26.45
C LEU A 332 -63.22 13.07 26.94
N LYS A 333 -63.47 11.81 27.32
CA LYS A 333 -64.82 11.41 27.88
C LYS A 333 -65.15 12.17 29.17
N ARG A 334 -64.17 12.32 30.09
CA ARG A 334 -64.38 13.11 31.33
C ARG A 334 -64.69 14.58 31.01
N GLN A 335 -63.95 15.17 30.10
CA GLN A 335 -64.12 16.54 29.68
C GLN A 335 -65.51 16.75 28.95
N GLN A 336 -65.89 15.75 28.15
CA GLN A 336 -67.21 15.76 27.50
C GLN A 336 -68.36 15.73 28.52
N SER A 337 -68.21 14.97 29.62
CA SER A 337 -69.26 14.90 30.71
C SER A 337 -69.32 16.19 31.49
N GLN A 338 -68.30 17.05 31.43
CA GLN A 338 -68.32 18.38 32.14
C GLN A 338 -68.93 19.51 31.28
N LYS A 339 -69.71 19.16 30.26
CA LYS A 339 -70.39 20.17 29.43
C LYS A 339 -71.23 21.09 30.29
N PRO A 340 -71.11 22.44 30.23
CA PRO A 340 -71.94 23.39 30.96
C PRO A 340 -73.41 23.20 30.66
N LYS A 341 -74.30 23.36 31.71
CA LYS A 341 -75.71 23.24 31.54
C LYS A 341 -76.25 24.37 30.67
N GLU A 342 -77.03 23.99 29.66
CA GLU A 342 -77.58 24.94 28.70
C GLU A 342 -78.48 26.00 29.37
N ILE A 343 -78.18 27.28 29.12
CA ILE A 343 -78.95 28.42 29.59
C ILE A 343 -79.59 29.09 28.34
N LYS A 344 -80.93 29.30 28.37
CA LYS A 344 -81.66 29.93 27.26
C LYS A 344 -81.27 31.40 27.10
N LYS A 345 -81.06 31.85 25.84
CA LYS A 345 -80.77 33.25 25.50
C LYS A 345 -81.89 34.17 26.04
N PRO A 346 -81.57 35.25 26.81
CA PRO A 346 -82.59 36.27 27.26
C PRO A 346 -83.14 36.98 26.04
N GLN A 347 -84.41 37.48 26.13
CA GLN A 347 -85.07 38.32 25.10
C GLN A 347 -84.35 39.66 24.95
N GLU A 348 -84.26 40.19 23.70
CA GLU A 348 -83.43 41.33 23.26
C GLU A 348 -83.78 42.63 24.02
N HIS A 349 -82.76 43.20 24.69
CA HIS A 349 -82.62 44.58 25.10
C HIS A 349 -81.51 45.25 24.39
N GLU A 350 -81.55 46.59 24.09
CA GLU A 350 -80.49 47.33 23.39
C GLU A 350 -79.09 47.16 23.98
N GLN A 351 -78.95 46.95 25.28
CA GLN A 351 -77.67 46.65 25.95
C GLN A 351 -77.06 45.27 25.54
N ASN A 352 -77.82 44.32 25.10
CA ASN A 352 -77.34 43.06 24.64
C ASN A 352 -76.61 43.18 23.27
N ASN A 353 -76.99 44.09 22.39
CA ASN A 353 -76.40 44.35 21.12
C ASN A 353 -74.99 44.99 21.24
N GLU A 354 -74.76 45.80 22.26
CA GLU A 354 -73.44 46.39 22.50
C GLU A 354 -72.45 45.35 23.09
N ILE A 355 -72.90 44.50 23.97
CA ILE A 355 -72.10 43.36 24.49
C ILE A 355 -71.72 42.37 23.37
N GLU A 356 -72.67 42.04 22.46
CA GLU A 356 -72.35 41.17 21.30
C GLU A 356 -71.30 41.80 20.34
N ARG A 357 -71.41 43.11 20.05
CA ARG A 357 -70.42 43.83 19.20
C ARG A 357 -69.04 43.85 19.81
N ILE A 358 -68.91 44.09 21.11
CA ILE A 358 -67.59 44.05 21.77
C ILE A 358 -67.06 42.66 21.77
N LYS A 359 -67.86 41.62 21.93
CA LYS A 359 -67.44 40.21 21.86
C LYS A 359 -66.86 39.85 20.48
N GLU A 360 -67.61 40.22 19.43
CA GLU A 360 -67.09 40.01 18.04
C GLU A 360 -65.76 40.73 17.80
N HIS A 361 -65.58 41.91 18.38
CA HIS A 361 -64.38 42.69 18.29
C HIS A 361 -63.20 41.98 19.02
N VAL A 362 -63.45 41.49 20.23
CA VAL A 362 -62.53 40.69 21.04
C VAL A 362 -62.12 39.39 20.28
N GLU A 363 -63.08 38.71 19.63
CA GLU A 363 -62.74 37.52 18.82
C GLU A 363 -61.90 37.85 17.63
N LYS A 364 -62.09 38.96 16.91
CA LYS A 364 -61.31 39.45 15.82
C LYS A 364 -59.88 39.78 16.27
N ILE A 365 -59.69 40.43 17.41
CA ILE A 365 -58.40 40.79 17.97
C ILE A 365 -57.64 39.53 18.40
N ASN A 366 -58.35 38.60 19.11
CA ASN A 366 -57.70 37.32 19.50
C ASN A 366 -57.20 36.50 18.29
N LYS A 367 -57.96 36.49 17.19
CA LYS A 367 -57.55 35.86 15.94
C LYS A 367 -56.27 36.52 15.38
N ARG A 368 -56.23 37.86 15.35
CA ARG A 368 -55.03 38.60 14.86
C ARG A 368 -53.83 38.39 15.79
N ILE A 369 -54.02 38.33 17.11
CA ILE A 369 -52.94 37.97 18.05
C ILE A 369 -52.43 36.55 17.78
N GLY A 370 -53.34 35.60 17.50
CA GLY A 370 -52.95 34.22 17.11
C GLY A 370 -52.10 34.17 15.85
N GLU A 371 -52.46 34.92 14.81
CA GLU A 371 -51.72 35.05 13.57
C GLU A 371 -50.34 35.67 13.80
N LYS A 372 -50.24 36.74 14.62
CA LYS A 372 -48.97 37.37 14.99
C LYS A 372 -48.03 36.41 15.77
N ASN A 373 -48.58 35.68 16.74
CA ASN A 373 -47.82 34.70 17.52
C ASN A 373 -47.33 33.52 16.66
N GLN A 374 -48.12 33.12 15.65
CA GLN A 374 -47.65 32.11 14.67
C GLN A 374 -46.49 32.61 13.82
N ASN A 375 -46.55 33.87 13.35
CA ASN A 375 -45.44 34.51 12.62
C ASN A 375 -44.18 34.61 13.48
N ILE A 376 -44.30 35.00 14.73
CA ILE A 376 -43.20 35.05 15.71
C ILE A 376 -42.54 33.66 15.85
N SER A 377 -43.35 32.60 15.93
CA SER A 377 -42.84 31.22 16.02
C SER A 377 -42.04 30.80 14.78
N ILE A 378 -42.55 31.14 13.57
CA ILE A 378 -41.85 30.86 12.31
C ILE A 378 -40.51 31.63 12.23
N LEU A 379 -40.52 32.92 12.63
CA LEU A 379 -39.31 33.74 12.64
C LEU A 379 -38.29 33.24 13.66
N ASN A 380 -38.71 32.78 14.83
CA ASN A 380 -37.83 32.15 15.82
C ASN A 380 -37.14 30.90 15.26
N LYS A 381 -37.89 30.05 14.54
CA LYS A 381 -37.30 28.87 13.89
C LYS A 381 -36.25 29.26 12.85
N LYS A 382 -36.58 30.23 11.98
CA LYS A 382 -35.63 30.73 10.95
C LYS A 382 -34.36 31.30 11.58
N ILE A 383 -34.46 32.07 12.68
CA ILE A 383 -33.32 32.61 13.42
C ILE A 383 -32.47 31.49 14.04
N HIS A 384 -33.13 30.46 14.58
CA HIS A 384 -32.45 29.30 15.15
C HIS A 384 -31.65 28.52 14.07
N ASP A 385 -32.30 28.19 12.94
CA ASP A 385 -31.68 27.46 11.82
C ASP A 385 -30.46 28.21 11.24
N LEU A 386 -30.57 29.55 11.11
CA LEU A 386 -29.44 30.41 10.67
C LEU A 386 -28.34 30.47 11.74
N THR A 387 -28.67 30.48 13.01
CA THR A 387 -27.65 30.51 14.07
C THR A 387 -26.86 29.20 14.08
N GLU A 388 -27.51 28.07 13.90
CA GLU A 388 -26.90 26.76 13.80
C GLU A 388 -25.95 26.68 12.56
N LEU A 389 -26.41 27.21 11.41
CA LEU A 389 -25.61 27.27 10.20
C LEU A 389 -24.36 28.14 10.38
N VAL A 390 -24.48 29.34 10.98
CA VAL A 390 -23.33 30.22 11.26
C VAL A 390 -22.33 29.51 12.16
N THR A 391 -22.79 28.84 13.21
CA THR A 391 -21.92 28.08 14.15
C THR A 391 -21.18 26.96 13.41
N GLN A 392 -21.84 26.22 12.52
CA GLN A 392 -21.18 25.19 11.70
C GLN A 392 -20.09 25.79 10.80
N VAL A 393 -20.37 26.91 10.13
CA VAL A 393 -19.38 27.60 9.29
C VAL A 393 -18.20 28.12 10.11
N GLU A 394 -18.42 28.66 11.28
CA GLU A 394 -17.35 29.12 12.20
C GLU A 394 -16.45 27.96 12.65
N ILE A 395 -17.01 26.78 12.93
CA ILE A 395 -16.27 25.58 13.28
C ILE A 395 -15.36 25.17 12.11
N GLU A 396 -15.87 25.16 10.87
CA GLU A 396 -15.09 24.81 9.70
C GLU A 396 -14.00 25.83 9.40
N VAL A 397 -14.26 27.12 9.58
CA VAL A 397 -13.22 28.17 9.48
C VAL A 397 -12.11 27.96 10.51
N SER A 398 -12.46 27.62 11.74
CA SER A 398 -11.49 27.32 12.81
C SER A 398 -10.66 26.07 12.48
N ASN A 399 -11.27 25.03 11.92
CA ASN A 399 -10.59 23.82 11.46
C ASN A 399 -9.55 24.13 10.39
N ILE A 400 -9.90 24.99 9.41
CA ILE A 400 -8.96 25.41 8.36
C ILE A 400 -7.82 26.26 8.93
N GLN A 401 -8.08 27.11 9.91
CA GLN A 401 -7.01 27.85 10.58
C GLN A 401 -5.99 26.90 11.22
N LYS A 402 -6.46 25.88 11.95
CA LYS A 402 -5.59 24.85 12.52
C LYS A 402 -4.79 24.07 11.46
N ILE A 403 -5.43 23.77 10.31
CA ILE A 403 -4.73 23.13 9.17
C ILE A 403 -3.65 24.06 8.64
N ASN A 404 -3.94 25.35 8.46
CA ASN A 404 -2.95 26.33 7.99
C ASN A 404 -1.78 26.50 8.96
N GLU A 405 -2.03 26.48 10.28
CA GLU A 405 -0.99 26.48 11.31
C GLU A 405 -0.10 25.23 11.22
N ASN A 406 -0.71 24.05 11.09
CA ASN A 406 0.01 22.78 10.90
C ASN A 406 0.84 22.76 9.59
N ILE A 407 0.32 23.36 8.51
CA ILE A 407 1.07 23.48 7.24
C ILE A 407 2.29 24.37 7.43
N LYS A 408 2.13 25.52 8.07
CA LYS A 408 3.28 26.44 8.35
C LYS A 408 4.33 25.80 9.25
N GLU A 409 3.90 25.00 10.24
CA GLU A 409 4.80 24.34 11.18
C GLU A 409 5.60 23.21 10.51
N LYS A 410 4.93 22.39 9.68
CA LYS A 410 5.55 21.21 9.06
C LYS A 410 6.21 21.47 7.71
N PHE A 411 5.79 22.51 7.00
CA PHE A 411 6.21 22.84 5.63
C PHE A 411 6.66 24.29 5.51
N SER A 412 7.70 24.66 6.27
CA SER A 412 8.24 26.04 6.34
C SER A 412 8.68 26.62 4.99
N TYR A 413 8.83 25.76 3.96
CA TYR A 413 9.16 26.19 2.58
C TYR A 413 7.92 26.58 1.75
N LEU A 414 6.69 26.46 2.29
CA LEU A 414 5.43 26.86 1.63
C LEU A 414 4.96 28.23 2.14
N ASP A 415 5.82 29.24 2.15
CA ASP A 415 5.59 30.56 2.75
C ASP A 415 4.34 31.31 2.30
N ASN A 416 3.75 30.95 1.15
CA ASN A 416 2.56 31.62 0.59
C ASN A 416 1.34 30.70 0.44
N PHE A 417 1.40 29.46 0.93
CA PHE A 417 0.26 28.56 0.82
C PHE A 417 -0.69 28.76 1.99
N THR A 418 -1.92 29.17 1.71
CA THR A 418 -3.00 29.26 2.70
C THR A 418 -4.29 28.74 2.10
N LEU A 419 -4.96 27.84 2.82
CA LEU A 419 -6.34 27.46 2.50
C LEU A 419 -7.28 28.57 2.96
N LYS A 420 -8.19 29.00 2.10
CA LYS A 420 -9.22 29.98 2.41
C LYS A 420 -10.59 29.39 2.13
N ILE A 421 -11.53 29.61 3.07
CA ILE A 421 -12.96 29.46 2.79
C ILE A 421 -13.49 30.84 2.39
N ASP A 422 -14.17 30.91 1.27
CA ASP A 422 -14.95 32.09 0.89
C ASP A 422 -16.40 31.90 1.36
N ALA A 423 -16.65 32.18 2.65
CA ALA A 423 -17.98 32.14 3.26
C ALA A 423 -18.37 33.55 3.66
N ASN A 424 -19.45 34.05 3.06
CA ASN A 424 -19.97 35.36 3.39
C ASN A 424 -20.82 35.31 4.67
N ILE A 425 -20.19 35.12 5.84
CA ILE A 425 -20.81 35.05 7.17
C ILE A 425 -21.57 36.35 7.44
N LYS A 426 -21.03 37.50 7.03
CA LYS A 426 -21.68 38.80 7.23
C LYS A 426 -23.05 38.86 6.56
N HIS A 427 -23.22 38.25 5.40
CA HIS A 427 -24.52 38.18 4.72
C HIS A 427 -25.53 37.33 5.53
N LEU A 428 -25.10 36.23 6.13
CA LEU A 428 -25.95 35.40 6.99
C LEU A 428 -26.38 36.14 8.26
N ASP A 429 -25.46 36.91 8.86
CA ASP A 429 -25.76 37.75 10.01
C ASP A 429 -26.71 38.90 9.65
N ASP A 430 -26.54 39.53 8.49
CA ASP A 430 -27.49 40.57 8.00
C ASP A 430 -28.88 39.98 7.80
N VAL A 431 -29.02 38.78 7.24
CA VAL A 431 -30.32 38.09 7.07
C VAL A 431 -30.92 37.75 8.43
N LYS A 432 -30.12 37.25 9.39
CA LYS A 432 -30.55 36.95 10.74
C LYS A 432 -31.06 38.19 11.48
N GLU A 433 -30.38 39.31 11.32
CA GLU A 433 -30.74 40.58 11.90
C GLU A 433 -32.05 41.14 11.31
N ASN A 434 -32.27 40.96 9.99
CA ASN A 434 -33.53 41.31 9.36
C ASN A 434 -34.72 40.49 9.96
N PHE A 435 -34.55 39.16 10.16
CA PHE A 435 -35.60 38.37 10.82
C PHE A 435 -35.78 38.75 12.28
N ARG A 436 -34.76 39.23 13.00
CA ARG A 436 -34.90 39.78 14.36
C ARG A 436 -35.73 41.06 14.34
N ARG A 437 -35.50 41.98 13.41
CA ARG A 437 -36.29 43.20 13.26
C ARG A 437 -37.75 42.93 12.89
N GLU A 438 -37.98 41.99 11.96
CA GLU A 438 -39.34 41.56 11.63
C GLU A 438 -40.06 40.98 12.86
N LYS A 439 -39.34 40.13 13.64
CA LYS A 439 -39.88 39.59 14.91
C LYS A 439 -40.21 40.68 15.92
N GLU A 440 -39.35 41.68 16.08
CA GLU A 440 -39.65 42.82 17.00
C GLU A 440 -40.89 43.60 16.57
N ILE A 441 -41.08 43.80 15.26
CA ILE A 441 -42.28 44.44 14.72
C ILE A 441 -43.52 43.60 15.07
N GLU A 442 -43.48 42.31 14.78
CA GLU A 442 -44.60 41.40 15.09
C GLU A 442 -44.89 41.33 16.60
N GLN A 443 -43.87 41.40 17.47
CA GLN A 443 -43.98 41.44 18.92
C GLN A 443 -44.62 42.76 19.38
N LYS A 444 -44.17 43.91 18.86
CA LYS A 444 -44.74 45.21 19.20
C LYS A 444 -46.21 45.32 18.79
N ASP A 445 -46.58 44.80 17.63
CA ASP A 445 -47.96 44.74 17.18
C ASP A 445 -48.81 43.82 18.04
N SER A 446 -48.24 42.65 18.45
CA SER A 446 -48.95 41.75 19.38
C SER A 446 -49.21 42.40 20.74
N VAL A 447 -48.21 43.17 21.27
CA VAL A 447 -48.40 43.92 22.53
C VAL A 447 -49.52 44.98 22.40
N LYS A 448 -49.52 45.80 21.31
CA LYS A 448 -50.57 46.78 21.06
C LYS A 448 -51.95 46.14 20.98
N LEU A 449 -52.07 45.03 20.29
CA LEU A 449 -53.31 44.26 20.20
C LEU A 449 -53.74 43.69 21.55
N ASN A 450 -52.78 43.26 22.40
CA ASN A 450 -53.09 42.82 23.76
C ASN A 450 -53.56 43.97 24.67
N ASP A 451 -52.97 45.17 24.53
CA ASP A 451 -53.42 46.34 25.26
C ASP A 451 -54.85 46.74 24.84
N GLU A 452 -55.14 46.77 23.53
CA GLU A 452 -56.52 47.03 23.00
C GLU A 452 -57.51 45.94 23.50
N LEU A 453 -57.09 44.69 23.53
CA LEU A 453 -57.81 43.55 24.05
C LEU A 453 -58.16 43.76 25.54
N ASN A 454 -57.23 44.21 26.37
CA ASN A 454 -57.40 44.46 27.78
C ASN A 454 -58.40 45.60 28.04
N ASP A 455 -58.35 46.68 27.27
CA ASP A 455 -59.28 47.79 27.40
C ASP A 455 -60.70 47.40 26.98
N LEU A 456 -60.83 46.63 25.91
CA LEU A 456 -62.13 46.07 25.50
C LEU A 456 -62.68 45.08 26.53
N LYS A 457 -61.84 44.26 27.19
CA LYS A 457 -62.20 43.36 28.27
C LYS A 457 -62.71 44.13 29.49
N LYS A 458 -62.00 45.19 29.90
CA LYS A 458 -62.55 46.09 31.00
C LYS A 458 -63.90 46.71 30.66
N LYS A 459 -64.02 47.19 29.42
CA LYS A 459 -65.30 47.75 28.96
C LYS A 459 -66.47 46.71 28.93
N TYR A 460 -66.05 45.49 28.45
CA TYR A 460 -66.99 44.35 28.48
C TYR A 460 -67.45 43.99 29.91
N GLU A 461 -66.50 43.90 30.86
CA GLU A 461 -66.76 43.58 32.25
C GLU A 461 -67.67 44.67 32.91
N SER A 462 -67.39 45.93 32.62
CA SER A 462 -68.20 47.03 33.16
C SER A 462 -69.67 47.10 32.63
N LEU A 463 -69.88 46.66 31.39
CA LEU A 463 -71.15 46.49 30.75
C LEU A 463 -71.90 45.25 31.27
N LEU A 464 -71.17 44.21 31.57
CA LEU A 464 -71.69 42.97 32.13
C LEU A 464 -72.20 43.17 33.57
N GLU A 465 -71.49 43.94 34.42
CA GLU A 465 -71.88 44.31 35.75
C GLU A 465 -73.17 45.14 35.78
N LYS A 466 -73.43 45.91 34.75
CA LYS A 466 -74.61 46.73 34.58
C LYS A 466 -75.77 46.00 33.95
N SER A 467 -75.63 44.78 33.49
CA SER A 467 -76.62 43.96 32.82
C SER A 467 -77.46 43.19 33.87
N ASN A 468 -78.68 42.76 33.46
CA ASN A 468 -79.57 42.03 34.39
C ASN A 468 -79.01 40.60 34.64
N ASP A 469 -79.29 39.98 35.81
CA ASP A 469 -78.76 38.67 36.25
C ASP A 469 -78.88 37.54 35.18
N LYS A 470 -79.98 37.57 34.39
CA LYS A 470 -80.14 36.54 33.32
C LYS A 470 -79.11 36.67 32.18
N THR A 471 -78.77 37.90 31.82
CA THR A 471 -77.80 38.19 30.81
C THR A 471 -76.38 37.87 31.31
N GLN A 472 -76.05 38.20 32.56
CA GLN A 472 -74.75 37.81 33.15
C GLN A 472 -74.56 36.29 33.21
N ASN A 473 -75.59 35.57 33.66
CA ASN A 473 -75.54 34.10 33.73
C ASN A 473 -75.42 33.49 32.32
N TYR A 474 -76.06 34.10 31.30
CA TYR A 474 -75.91 33.62 29.92
C TYR A 474 -74.53 33.88 29.36
N GLN A 475 -73.94 35.01 29.63
CA GLN A 475 -72.56 35.31 29.19
C GLN A 475 -71.55 34.43 29.93
N LYS A 476 -71.72 34.17 31.22
CA LYS A 476 -70.86 33.23 31.96
C LYS A 476 -70.95 31.81 31.37
N TYR A 477 -72.15 31.38 31.01
CA TYR A 477 -72.38 30.11 30.35
C TYR A 477 -71.68 30.06 29.00
N LEU A 478 -71.72 31.11 28.17
CA LEU A 478 -71.03 31.15 26.88
C LEU A 478 -69.52 31.08 27.07
N LYS A 479 -68.91 31.75 28.03
CA LYS A 479 -67.52 31.70 28.37
C LYS A 479 -67.09 30.29 28.81
N GLU A 480 -67.82 29.68 29.72
CA GLU A 480 -67.59 28.30 30.15
C GLU A 480 -67.78 27.31 29.01
N LEU A 481 -68.70 27.54 28.08
CA LEU A 481 -68.88 26.73 26.89
C LEU A 481 -67.71 26.85 25.90
N GLU A 482 -67.17 28.03 25.73
CA GLU A 482 -65.97 28.27 24.90
C GLU A 482 -64.71 27.61 25.50
N GLU A 483 -64.52 27.82 26.80
CA GLU A 483 -63.35 27.17 27.49
C GLU A 483 -63.50 25.64 27.44
N TRP A 484 -64.70 25.11 27.59
CA TRP A 484 -64.94 23.68 27.43
C TRP A 484 -64.69 23.19 25.99
N LYS A 485 -65.16 23.92 24.98
CA LYS A 485 -64.86 23.61 23.57
C LYS A 485 -63.33 23.63 23.26
N LEU A 486 -62.64 24.63 23.80
CA LEU A 486 -61.17 24.79 23.64
C LEU A 486 -60.45 23.62 24.32
N SER A 487 -60.83 23.20 25.49
CA SER A 487 -60.29 22.07 26.21
C SER A 487 -60.44 20.75 25.44
N LEU A 488 -61.58 20.55 24.80
CA LEU A 488 -61.82 19.41 23.91
C LEU A 488 -60.92 19.44 22.66
N LYS A 489 -60.71 20.63 22.05
CA LYS A 489 -59.84 20.80 20.91
C LYS A 489 -58.38 20.50 21.28
N LYS A 490 -57.92 20.95 22.46
CA LYS A 490 -56.54 20.70 22.93
C LYS A 490 -56.24 19.21 23.11
N ILE A 491 -57.22 18.39 23.45
CA ILE A 491 -57.07 16.93 23.58
C ILE A 491 -57.17 16.25 22.21
N LYS A 492 -58.03 16.75 21.32
CA LYS A 492 -58.29 16.08 20.02
C LYS A 492 -57.30 16.44 18.93
N SER A 493 -57.11 17.76 18.70
CA SER A 493 -56.51 18.21 17.46
C SER A 493 -54.99 18.30 17.51
N HIS A 494 -54.31 17.77 16.49
CA HIS A 494 -52.86 17.82 16.26
C HIS A 494 -52.25 19.25 16.28
N SER A 495 -53.11 20.28 16.00
CA SER A 495 -52.64 21.68 16.06
C SER A 495 -52.16 22.13 17.45
N TYR A 496 -52.44 21.37 18.50
CA TYR A 496 -52.03 21.65 19.88
C TYR A 496 -50.83 20.79 20.35
N GLY A 497 -50.20 20.01 19.46
CA GLY A 497 -48.98 19.28 19.77
C GLY A 497 -49.10 17.77 19.61
N GLU A 498 -48.02 17.10 19.99
CA GLU A 498 -47.86 15.64 19.80
C GLU A 498 -48.66 14.79 20.81
N ASN A 499 -49.09 15.37 21.91
CA ASN A 499 -49.90 14.68 22.92
C ASN A 499 -51.38 14.90 22.68
N THR A 500 -51.86 14.56 21.48
CA THR A 500 -53.27 14.66 21.06
C THR A 500 -53.73 13.38 20.37
N ILE A 501 -55.03 13.14 20.40
CA ILE A 501 -55.63 11.94 19.82
C ILE A 501 -55.30 11.83 18.33
N GLU A 502 -55.50 12.89 17.55
CA GLU A 502 -55.24 12.91 16.12
C GLU A 502 -53.77 12.62 15.79
N PHE A 503 -52.81 13.12 16.59
CA PHE A 503 -51.42 12.84 16.42
C PHE A 503 -51.11 11.36 16.66
N VAL A 504 -51.56 10.82 17.81
CA VAL A 504 -51.28 9.44 18.20
C VAL A 504 -51.94 8.44 17.24
N GLU A 505 -53.16 8.71 16.79
CA GLU A 505 -53.82 7.88 15.76
C GLU A 505 -53.11 7.90 14.41
N LYS A 506 -52.61 9.07 13.99
CA LYS A 506 -51.85 9.21 12.75
C LYS A 506 -50.52 8.46 12.85
N GLU A 507 -49.86 8.57 14.01
CA GLU A 507 -48.57 7.86 14.22
C GLU A 507 -48.77 6.34 14.26
N LEU A 508 -49.80 5.84 14.92
CA LEU A 508 -50.16 4.41 14.92
C LEU A 508 -50.51 3.91 13.52
N LYS A 509 -51.21 4.70 12.72
CA LYS A 509 -51.51 4.38 11.32
C LYS A 509 -50.26 4.32 10.49
N TYR A 510 -49.36 5.29 10.65
CA TYR A 510 -48.07 5.31 9.98
C TYR A 510 -47.20 4.06 10.31
N ILE A 511 -47.19 3.67 11.59
CA ILE A 511 -46.46 2.45 12.04
C ILE A 511 -47.05 1.21 11.37
N ASN A 512 -48.35 1.10 11.20
CA ASN A 512 -48.98 -0.08 10.63
C ASN A 512 -48.87 -0.17 9.10
N GLU A 513 -48.96 0.96 8.39
CA GLU A 513 -49.11 0.98 6.94
C GLU A 513 -47.79 1.32 6.19
N ASN A 514 -46.99 2.25 6.72
CA ASN A 514 -45.90 2.88 5.97
C ASN A 514 -44.49 2.45 6.42
N ILE A 515 -44.23 2.25 7.70
CA ILE A 515 -42.87 1.99 8.23
C ILE A 515 -42.19 0.79 7.56
N ASN A 516 -42.95 -0.28 7.28
CA ASN A 516 -42.36 -1.46 6.63
C ASN A 516 -41.83 -1.16 5.21
N ILE A 517 -42.59 -0.39 4.45
CA ILE A 517 -42.23 -0.02 3.08
C ILE A 517 -40.97 0.85 3.11
N GLU A 518 -40.92 1.80 4.02
CA GLU A 518 -39.80 2.73 4.17
C GLU A 518 -38.52 2.05 4.67
N LEU A 519 -38.66 1.13 5.64
CA LEU A 519 -37.54 0.29 6.08
C LEU A 519 -36.97 -0.58 4.97
N ILE A 520 -37.81 -1.21 4.16
CA ILE A 520 -37.38 -2.01 3.02
C ILE A 520 -36.62 -1.13 2.02
N HIS A 521 -37.16 0.06 1.72
CA HIS A 521 -36.50 1.01 0.81
C HIS A 521 -35.12 1.42 1.35
N LEU A 522 -35.03 1.85 2.60
CA LEU A 522 -33.78 2.28 3.23
C LEU A 522 -32.76 1.13 3.34
N LYS A 523 -33.18 -0.09 3.64
CA LYS A 523 -32.31 -1.27 3.68
C LYS A 523 -31.78 -1.63 2.28
N ASN A 524 -32.55 -1.42 1.24
CA ASN A 524 -32.08 -1.58 -0.14
C ASN A 524 -31.07 -0.49 -0.54
N GLU A 525 -31.32 0.76 -0.15
CA GLU A 525 -30.32 1.84 -0.32
C GLU A 525 -29.04 1.56 0.46
N GLN A 526 -29.14 1.14 1.72
CA GLN A 526 -28.03 0.74 2.56
C GLN A 526 -27.18 -0.34 1.86
N LYS A 527 -27.85 -1.42 1.37
CA LYS A 527 -27.18 -2.48 0.60
C LYS A 527 -26.42 -1.93 -0.60
N LYS A 528 -27.01 -1.01 -1.37
CA LYS A 528 -26.36 -0.38 -2.52
C LYS A 528 -25.07 0.33 -2.12
N TYR A 529 -25.09 1.14 -1.04
CA TYR A 529 -23.89 1.86 -0.60
C TYR A 529 -22.83 0.94 0.03
N ILE A 530 -23.23 -0.13 0.71
CA ILE A 530 -22.33 -1.19 1.18
C ILE A 530 -21.57 -1.82 -0.01
N LEU A 531 -22.31 -2.18 -1.07
CA LEU A 531 -21.69 -2.73 -2.27
C LEU A 531 -20.79 -1.73 -2.99
N ASN A 532 -21.13 -0.45 -2.98
CA ASN A 532 -20.24 0.59 -3.51
C ASN A 532 -18.92 0.63 -2.74
N VAL A 533 -18.95 0.62 -1.40
CA VAL A 533 -17.73 0.58 -0.56
C VAL A 533 -16.92 -0.69 -0.85
N TYR A 534 -17.58 -1.85 -0.97
CA TYR A 534 -16.95 -3.11 -1.32
C TYR A 534 -16.24 -3.04 -2.67
N ASN A 535 -16.92 -2.55 -3.71
CA ASN A 535 -16.34 -2.41 -5.05
C ASN A 535 -15.16 -1.42 -5.08
N LEU A 536 -15.23 -0.34 -4.30
CA LEU A 536 -14.14 0.60 -4.16
C LEU A 536 -12.91 -0.03 -3.47
N LYS A 537 -13.11 -0.92 -2.51
CA LYS A 537 -12.01 -1.70 -1.93
C LYS A 537 -11.38 -2.64 -2.98
N LYS A 538 -12.16 -3.25 -3.85
CA LYS A 538 -11.64 -4.02 -5.00
C LYS A 538 -10.92 -3.14 -6.03
N GLU A 539 -11.37 -1.92 -6.25
CA GLU A 539 -10.68 -0.95 -7.12
C GLU A 539 -9.27 -0.64 -6.58
N ILE A 540 -9.10 -0.54 -5.25
CA ILE A 540 -7.77 -0.38 -4.63
C ILE A 540 -6.88 -1.61 -4.91
N ILE A 541 -7.42 -2.84 -4.83
CA ILE A 541 -6.68 -4.04 -5.22
C ILE A 541 -6.18 -3.95 -6.66
N GLY A 542 -7.02 -3.44 -7.58
CA GLY A 542 -6.63 -3.20 -8.97
C GLY A 542 -5.40 -2.30 -9.07
N VAL A 543 -5.34 -1.21 -8.29
CA VAL A 543 -4.18 -0.30 -8.27
C VAL A 543 -2.88 -1.01 -7.86
N TYR A 544 -2.94 -1.88 -6.85
CA TYR A 544 -1.78 -2.68 -6.44
C TYR A 544 -1.39 -3.69 -7.53
N ASN A 545 -2.36 -4.40 -8.11
CA ASN A 545 -2.11 -5.38 -9.14
C ASN A 545 -1.48 -4.76 -10.39
N ASP A 546 -1.90 -3.56 -10.80
CA ASP A 546 -1.33 -2.85 -11.94
C ASP A 546 0.16 -2.52 -11.71
N ILE A 547 0.54 -2.12 -10.50
CA ILE A 547 1.93 -1.86 -10.15
C ILE A 547 2.74 -3.16 -10.16
N TYR A 548 2.23 -4.20 -9.52
CA TYR A 548 2.96 -5.46 -9.34
C TYR A 548 3.02 -6.32 -10.60
N SER A 549 2.01 -6.30 -11.48
CA SER A 549 2.03 -7.05 -12.74
C SER A 549 3.17 -6.62 -13.66
N SER A 550 3.47 -5.32 -13.72
CA SER A 550 4.61 -4.80 -14.48
C SER A 550 5.94 -5.34 -13.95
N ILE A 551 6.05 -5.50 -12.63
CA ILE A 551 7.24 -6.01 -11.95
C ILE A 551 7.39 -7.52 -12.12
N GLU A 552 6.28 -8.27 -11.98
CA GLU A 552 6.27 -9.70 -12.22
C GLU A 552 6.70 -10.05 -13.66
N HIS A 553 6.28 -9.25 -14.64
CA HIS A 553 6.68 -9.44 -16.03
C HIS A 553 8.21 -9.34 -16.19
N VAL A 554 8.80 -8.30 -15.60
CA VAL A 554 10.26 -8.09 -15.66
C VAL A 554 11.02 -9.17 -14.92
N ILE A 555 10.57 -9.56 -13.73
CA ILE A 555 11.18 -10.67 -13.00
C ILE A 555 11.10 -11.95 -13.82
N LYS A 556 9.98 -12.25 -14.46
CA LYS A 556 9.81 -13.42 -15.34
C LYS A 556 10.71 -13.38 -16.58
N GLU A 557 10.90 -12.23 -17.21
CA GLU A 557 11.80 -12.09 -18.35
C GLU A 557 13.28 -12.35 -17.97
N ILE A 558 13.72 -11.80 -16.84
CA ILE A 558 15.09 -11.94 -16.34
C ILE A 558 15.33 -13.35 -15.81
N VAL A 559 14.31 -13.95 -15.24
CA VAL A 559 14.33 -15.24 -14.58
C VAL A 559 13.65 -16.32 -15.43
N SER A 560 13.46 -16.05 -16.76
CA SER A 560 12.75 -16.94 -17.68
C SER A 560 13.35 -18.35 -17.81
N GLU A 561 14.62 -18.52 -17.44
CA GLU A 561 15.29 -19.82 -17.30
C GLU A 561 15.10 -20.45 -15.91
N ILE A 562 14.47 -19.72 -14.96
CA ILE A 562 14.18 -20.18 -13.61
C ILE A 562 12.67 -20.20 -13.48
N GLU A 563 12.08 -21.31 -13.04
CA GLU A 563 10.77 -21.29 -12.44
C GLU A 563 10.81 -20.44 -11.15
N SER A 564 10.85 -19.10 -11.31
CA SER A 564 10.78 -18.22 -10.17
C SER A 564 9.37 -18.28 -9.63
N GLY A 565 9.18 -18.96 -8.52
CA GLY A 565 7.92 -19.01 -7.79
C GLY A 565 7.53 -17.68 -7.15
N ILE A 566 8.14 -16.54 -7.55
CA ILE A 566 7.82 -15.21 -7.02
C ILE A 566 6.50 -14.73 -7.64
N LYS A 567 5.51 -14.48 -6.76
CA LYS A 567 4.20 -13.94 -7.14
C LYS A 567 3.78 -12.86 -6.16
N PHE A 568 3.14 -11.83 -6.68
CA PHE A 568 2.42 -10.85 -5.87
C PHE A 568 0.94 -11.18 -5.87
N THR A 569 0.34 -11.18 -4.70
CA THR A 569 -1.09 -11.38 -4.53
C THR A 569 -1.66 -10.24 -3.71
N SER A 570 -2.68 -9.57 -4.26
CA SER A 570 -3.46 -8.59 -3.54
C SER A 570 -4.86 -9.15 -3.35
N ARG A 571 -5.34 -9.20 -2.11
CA ARG A 571 -6.65 -9.77 -1.78
C ARG A 571 -7.31 -9.00 -0.64
N LEU A 572 -8.62 -9.14 -0.56
CA LEU A 572 -9.35 -8.73 0.64
C LEU A 572 -9.11 -9.76 1.75
N ASN A 573 -8.92 -9.28 2.96
CA ASN A 573 -8.73 -10.10 4.14
C ASN A 573 -9.63 -9.60 5.28
N VAL A 574 -9.97 -10.48 6.22
CA VAL A 574 -10.79 -10.15 7.39
C VAL A 574 -9.89 -9.90 8.60
N GLU A 575 -10.07 -8.74 9.27
CA GLU A 575 -9.28 -8.41 10.46
C GLU A 575 -9.77 -9.17 11.68
N VAL A 576 -8.95 -10.08 12.19
CA VAL A 576 -9.29 -10.99 13.29
C VAL A 576 -9.60 -10.25 14.60
N ASN A 577 -8.98 -9.10 14.84
CA ASN A 577 -9.18 -8.32 16.07
C ASN A 577 -10.53 -7.60 16.14
N TYR A 578 -11.26 -7.52 15.04
CA TYR A 578 -12.55 -6.84 14.94
C TYR A 578 -13.62 -7.43 15.88
N ALA A 579 -13.54 -8.72 16.17
CA ALA A 579 -14.51 -9.40 17.04
C ALA A 579 -14.58 -8.80 18.45
N SER A 580 -13.46 -8.40 19.04
CA SER A 580 -13.42 -7.80 20.37
C SER A 580 -14.03 -6.39 20.37
N ASP A 581 -13.68 -5.56 19.39
CA ASP A 581 -14.18 -4.20 19.27
C ASP A 581 -15.69 -4.17 19.02
N PHE A 582 -16.16 -5.05 18.16
CA PHE A 582 -17.57 -5.16 17.83
C PHE A 582 -18.42 -5.68 19.01
N THR A 583 -17.96 -6.72 19.70
CA THR A 583 -18.70 -7.28 20.84
C THR A 583 -18.76 -6.33 22.04
N ASN A 584 -17.90 -5.29 22.12
CA ASN A 584 -18.00 -4.25 23.14
C ASN A 584 -19.22 -3.34 22.96
N LEU A 585 -19.75 -3.26 21.74
CA LEU A 585 -20.99 -2.53 21.43
C LEU A 585 -22.25 -3.28 21.81
N LEU A 586 -22.15 -4.55 22.23
CA LEU A 586 -23.28 -5.40 22.58
C LEU A 586 -23.48 -5.50 24.09
N ASN A 587 -24.72 -5.55 24.50
CA ASN A 587 -25.13 -5.91 25.86
C ASN A 587 -25.25 -7.43 25.98
N LYS A 588 -24.26 -8.04 26.57
CA LYS A 588 -24.09 -9.50 26.66
C LYS A 588 -24.96 -10.14 27.74
N GLN A 589 -25.81 -9.39 28.45
CA GLN A 589 -26.70 -9.88 29.50
C GLN A 589 -28.06 -10.35 28.95
N HIS A 590 -28.44 -9.90 27.77
CA HIS A 590 -29.71 -10.26 27.14
C HIS A 590 -29.61 -11.57 26.37
N LYS A 591 -30.69 -12.32 26.33
CA LYS A 591 -30.83 -13.61 25.65
C LYS A 591 -30.78 -13.41 24.12
N SER A 592 -29.62 -13.50 23.57
CA SER A 592 -29.34 -13.35 22.13
C SER A 592 -28.25 -14.35 21.73
N THR A 593 -27.91 -14.47 20.46
CA THR A 593 -26.75 -15.28 19.99
C THR A 593 -25.46 -14.84 20.68
N PHE A 594 -25.32 -13.56 21.00
CA PHE A 594 -24.14 -12.96 21.64
C PHE A 594 -24.25 -12.83 23.17
N ASN A 595 -25.00 -13.71 23.81
CA ASN A 595 -25.14 -13.75 25.27
C ASN A 595 -23.85 -14.28 25.93
N GLY A 596 -23.36 -13.56 26.99
CA GLY A 596 -22.12 -13.91 27.69
C GLY A 596 -20.87 -13.39 26.98
N ILE A 597 -19.80 -13.10 27.75
CA ILE A 597 -18.57 -12.46 27.23
C ILE A 597 -17.80 -13.41 26.30
N GLU A 598 -17.54 -14.60 26.76
CA GLU A 598 -16.79 -15.64 26.03
C GLU A 598 -17.56 -16.10 24.79
N ASN A 599 -18.87 -16.38 24.94
CA ASN A 599 -19.70 -16.83 23.85
C ASN A 599 -19.87 -15.76 22.76
N ALA A 600 -20.08 -14.49 23.14
CA ALA A 600 -20.18 -13.41 22.17
C ALA A 600 -18.92 -13.28 21.29
N LYS A 601 -17.74 -13.37 21.89
CA LYS A 601 -16.46 -13.35 21.16
C LYS A 601 -16.29 -14.56 20.26
N LYS A 602 -16.65 -15.76 20.77
CA LYS A 602 -16.59 -17.01 19.98
C LYS A 602 -17.51 -16.96 18.77
N GLU A 603 -18.79 -16.58 18.99
CA GLU A 603 -19.76 -16.52 17.89
C GLU A 603 -19.40 -15.45 16.86
N MET A 604 -18.88 -14.28 17.28
CA MET A 604 -18.42 -13.26 16.36
C MET A 604 -17.19 -13.74 15.56
N ASN A 605 -16.23 -14.42 16.19
CA ASN A 605 -15.11 -15.02 15.49
C ASN A 605 -15.56 -16.08 14.47
N ASN A 606 -16.54 -16.93 14.82
CA ASN A 606 -17.09 -17.90 13.88
C ASN A 606 -17.67 -17.19 12.65
N LEU A 607 -18.51 -16.17 12.86
CA LEU A 607 -19.09 -15.41 11.75
C LEU A 607 -18.05 -14.71 10.90
N LEU A 608 -16.98 -14.15 11.50
CA LEU A 608 -15.89 -13.50 10.78
C LEU A 608 -15.06 -14.52 9.97
N ASN A 609 -14.79 -15.70 10.53
CA ASN A 609 -14.05 -16.76 9.84
C ASN A 609 -14.82 -17.36 8.65
N ASP A 610 -16.16 -17.33 8.71
CA ASP A 610 -17.03 -17.83 7.64
C ASP A 610 -17.15 -16.85 6.46
N ILE A 611 -16.61 -15.62 6.59
CA ILE A 611 -16.63 -14.65 5.48
C ILE A 611 -15.62 -15.07 4.42
N ASN A 612 -16.11 -15.23 3.18
CA ASN A 612 -15.27 -15.11 2.01
C ASN A 612 -15.22 -13.63 1.58
N PRO A 613 -14.14 -12.89 1.90
CA PRO A 613 -14.08 -11.45 1.60
C PRO A 613 -14.04 -11.12 0.10
N GLU A 614 -13.75 -12.10 -0.76
CA GLU A 614 -13.77 -11.93 -2.22
C GLU A 614 -15.17 -12.09 -2.83
N ASP A 615 -16.13 -12.61 -2.05
CA ASP A 615 -17.53 -12.76 -2.45
C ASP A 615 -18.41 -11.72 -1.74
N GLN A 616 -19.02 -10.83 -2.54
CA GLN A 616 -19.91 -9.78 -2.04
C GLN A 616 -21.13 -10.31 -1.29
N ASP A 617 -21.66 -11.46 -1.71
CA ASP A 617 -22.84 -12.05 -1.08
C ASP A 617 -22.47 -12.66 0.28
N SER A 618 -21.28 -13.23 0.43
CA SER A 618 -20.74 -13.67 1.71
C SER A 618 -20.62 -12.50 2.72
N VAL A 619 -20.13 -11.34 2.27
CA VAL A 619 -20.03 -10.12 3.10
C VAL A 619 -21.41 -9.63 3.53
N LEU A 620 -22.40 -9.59 2.62
CA LEU A 620 -23.77 -9.21 2.94
C LEU A 620 -24.43 -10.21 3.89
N ASN A 621 -24.17 -11.51 3.72
CA ASN A 621 -24.69 -12.54 4.60
C ASN A 621 -24.13 -12.43 6.02
N PHE A 622 -22.84 -12.07 6.16
CA PHE A 622 -22.27 -11.75 7.47
C PHE A 622 -23.03 -10.62 8.16
N ILE A 623 -23.24 -9.48 7.48
CA ILE A 623 -23.99 -8.33 8.03
C ILE A 623 -25.37 -8.77 8.50
N ASN A 624 -26.10 -9.52 7.67
CA ASN A 624 -27.43 -10.02 8.00
C ASN A 624 -27.40 -10.99 9.19
N SER A 625 -26.38 -11.87 9.27
CA SER A 625 -26.23 -12.84 10.34
C SER A 625 -25.94 -12.16 11.68
N VAL A 626 -25.12 -11.12 11.69
CA VAL A 626 -24.83 -10.32 12.88
C VAL A 626 -26.12 -9.61 13.36
N ILE A 627 -26.86 -8.95 12.47
CA ILE A 627 -28.14 -8.29 12.81
C ILE A 627 -29.13 -9.31 13.33
N LYS A 628 -29.25 -10.47 12.68
CA LYS A 628 -30.13 -11.58 13.11
C LYS A 628 -29.74 -12.09 14.49
N GLY A 629 -28.44 -12.23 14.76
CA GLY A 629 -27.92 -12.64 16.06
C GLY A 629 -28.22 -11.65 17.19
N CYS A 630 -28.36 -10.35 16.88
CA CYS A 630 -28.74 -9.31 17.83
C CYS A 630 -30.26 -9.20 18.10
N GLY A 631 -31.09 -9.90 17.33
CA GLY A 631 -32.56 -9.83 17.47
C GLY A 631 -33.29 -9.82 16.14
N GLY A 632 -32.63 -9.45 15.05
CA GLY A 632 -33.20 -9.42 13.69
C GLY A 632 -34.41 -8.52 13.55
N ASN A 633 -35.59 -9.12 13.38
CA ASN A 633 -36.87 -8.40 13.27
C ASN A 633 -37.58 -8.18 14.63
N ASP A 634 -37.04 -8.72 15.74
CA ASP A 634 -37.46 -8.38 17.08
C ASP A 634 -36.75 -7.09 17.51
N TYR A 635 -37.39 -5.97 17.20
CA TYR A 635 -36.83 -4.64 17.47
C TYR A 635 -36.71 -4.31 18.95
N ASP A 636 -37.54 -4.91 19.82
CA ASP A 636 -37.42 -4.76 21.28
C ASP A 636 -36.14 -5.45 21.79
N LEU A 637 -35.86 -6.65 21.30
CA LEU A 637 -34.63 -7.35 21.61
C LEU A 637 -33.41 -6.61 21.04
N LEU A 638 -33.47 -6.19 19.79
CA LEU A 638 -32.40 -5.42 19.11
C LEU A 638 -32.05 -4.15 19.91
N ASN A 639 -33.05 -3.44 20.41
CA ASN A 639 -32.89 -2.23 21.24
C ASN A 639 -32.24 -2.52 22.60
N LYS A 640 -32.41 -3.71 23.15
CA LYS A 640 -31.77 -4.13 24.42
C LYS A 640 -30.36 -4.69 24.24
N VAL A 641 -30.10 -5.35 23.12
CA VAL A 641 -28.82 -6.01 22.83
C VAL A 641 -27.78 -5.02 22.34
N ILE A 642 -28.14 -4.03 21.56
CA ILE A 642 -27.20 -3.06 21.00
C ILE A 642 -27.14 -1.83 21.91
N LYS A 643 -25.96 -1.55 22.50
CA LYS A 643 -25.75 -0.41 23.40
C LYS A 643 -25.73 0.94 22.67
N ASN A 644 -25.00 0.98 21.56
CA ASN A 644 -24.88 2.17 20.70
C ASN A 644 -25.19 1.76 19.27
N LYS A 645 -26.42 1.95 18.85
CA LYS A 645 -26.91 1.53 17.54
C LYS A 645 -26.19 2.26 16.40
N LYS A 646 -25.95 3.57 16.54
CA LYS A 646 -25.29 4.35 15.49
C LYS A 646 -23.90 3.78 15.22
N GLU A 647 -23.10 3.62 16.25
CA GLU A 647 -21.75 3.06 16.11
C GLU A 647 -21.76 1.61 15.61
N PHE A 648 -22.72 0.80 16.10
CA PHE A 648 -22.91 -0.58 15.66
C PHE A 648 -23.16 -0.68 14.15
N TYR A 649 -24.19 0.05 13.65
CA TYR A 649 -24.51 0.02 12.23
C TYR A 649 -23.40 0.59 11.37
N ASN A 650 -22.75 1.68 11.79
CA ASN A 650 -21.66 2.29 11.05
C ASN A 650 -20.46 1.35 10.93
N LYS A 651 -20.01 0.75 12.03
CA LYS A 651 -18.91 -0.24 11.99
C LYS A 651 -19.25 -1.47 11.14
N LEU A 652 -20.50 -1.92 11.19
CA LEU A 652 -20.93 -3.10 10.44
C LEU A 652 -21.03 -2.83 8.94
N THR A 653 -21.52 -1.65 8.54
CA THR A 653 -21.81 -1.32 7.14
C THR A 653 -20.66 -0.61 6.41
N SER A 654 -19.72 0.02 7.13
CA SER A 654 -18.52 0.65 6.55
C SER A 654 -17.48 -0.36 6.03
N LEU A 655 -17.64 -1.65 6.36
CA LEU A 655 -16.72 -2.72 6.00
C LEU A 655 -15.28 -2.49 6.53
N GLU A 656 -15.15 -1.86 7.72
CA GLU A 656 -13.83 -1.61 8.32
C GLU A 656 -13.08 -2.89 8.68
N TYR A 657 -13.80 -3.99 8.91
CA TYR A 657 -13.24 -5.32 9.17
C TYR A 657 -12.66 -6.01 7.92
N ILE A 658 -12.90 -5.48 6.73
CA ILE A 658 -12.29 -5.94 5.49
C ILE A 658 -11.10 -5.06 5.17
N LYS A 659 -9.90 -5.62 5.29
CA LYS A 659 -8.63 -4.98 4.96
C LYS A 659 -8.15 -5.44 3.59
N ILE A 660 -7.33 -4.62 2.97
CA ILE A 660 -6.62 -4.99 1.76
C ILE A 660 -5.26 -5.50 2.20
N ASP A 661 -4.98 -6.74 1.86
CA ASP A 661 -3.71 -7.41 2.12
C ASP A 661 -2.98 -7.61 0.80
N TYR A 662 -1.70 -7.27 0.78
CA TYR A 662 -0.82 -7.50 -0.36
C TYR A 662 0.38 -8.29 0.13
N ASN A 663 0.54 -9.46 -0.46
CA ASN A 663 1.56 -10.42 -0.07
C ASN A 663 2.45 -10.77 -1.25
N LEU A 664 3.75 -10.85 -0.95
CA LEU A 664 4.73 -11.50 -1.79
C LEU A 664 4.80 -12.98 -1.41
N SER A 665 4.81 -13.86 -2.38
CA SER A 665 5.02 -15.30 -2.17
C SER A 665 6.18 -15.81 -3.01
N LEU A 666 6.89 -16.79 -2.49
CA LEU A 666 7.93 -17.56 -3.20
C LEU A 666 7.52 -19.04 -3.14
N ASP A 667 7.41 -19.69 -4.29
CA ASP A 667 7.04 -21.11 -4.40
C ASP A 667 5.75 -21.44 -3.61
N ASN A 668 4.74 -20.55 -3.67
CA ASN A 668 3.46 -20.60 -2.95
C ASN A 668 3.56 -20.46 -1.42
N LYS A 669 4.72 -20.12 -0.85
CA LYS A 669 4.88 -19.74 0.56
C LYS A 669 4.74 -18.22 0.67
N GLU A 670 3.89 -17.76 1.56
CA GLU A 670 3.77 -16.33 1.87
C GLU A 670 5.03 -15.81 2.59
N LEU A 671 5.28 -14.51 2.51
CA LEU A 671 6.44 -13.85 3.07
C LEU A 671 6.74 -14.23 4.53
N GLN A 672 5.67 -14.37 5.33
CA GLN A 672 5.78 -14.73 6.75
C GLN A 672 6.27 -16.16 6.97
N GLN A 673 6.03 -17.05 6.00
CA GLN A 673 6.42 -18.47 6.03
C GLN A 673 7.83 -18.69 5.49
N LEU A 674 8.42 -17.68 4.84
CA LEU A 674 9.78 -17.78 4.29
C LEU A 674 10.81 -17.75 5.42
N SER A 675 11.81 -18.63 5.31
CA SER A 675 13.00 -18.57 6.15
C SER A 675 13.81 -17.29 5.89
N PRO A 676 14.66 -16.83 6.82
CA PRO A 676 15.53 -15.68 6.60
C PRO A 676 16.39 -15.80 5.33
N GLY A 677 16.85 -17.01 4.98
CA GLY A 677 17.59 -17.28 3.74
C GLY A 677 16.71 -17.07 2.51
N GLU A 678 15.51 -17.67 2.45
CA GLU A 678 14.59 -17.48 1.33
C GLU A 678 14.22 -16.00 1.13
N ARG A 679 14.04 -15.23 2.23
CA ARG A 679 13.83 -13.77 2.15
C ARG A 679 15.04 -13.06 1.57
N GLY A 680 16.27 -13.44 2.01
CA GLY A 680 17.51 -12.89 1.48
C GLY A 680 17.65 -13.14 -0.02
N LEU A 681 17.30 -14.34 -0.47
CA LEU A 681 17.27 -14.69 -1.88
C LEU A 681 16.32 -13.78 -2.68
N VAL A 682 15.08 -13.64 -2.20
CA VAL A 682 14.09 -12.75 -2.84
C VAL A 682 14.63 -11.33 -2.93
N LEU A 683 15.16 -10.79 -1.85
CA LEU A 683 15.70 -9.43 -1.82
C LEU A 683 16.84 -9.24 -2.83
N ILE A 684 17.79 -10.18 -2.88
CA ILE A 684 18.92 -10.13 -3.83
C ILE A 684 18.42 -10.23 -5.27
N ILE A 685 17.44 -11.11 -5.54
CA ILE A 685 16.81 -11.21 -6.87
C ILE A 685 16.21 -9.86 -7.27
N PHE A 686 15.47 -9.21 -6.37
CA PHE A 686 14.90 -7.89 -6.64
C PHE A 686 15.95 -6.84 -6.96
N TYR A 687 17.04 -6.78 -6.17
CA TYR A 687 18.15 -5.87 -6.44
C TYR A 687 18.89 -6.14 -7.75
N LEU A 688 18.99 -7.40 -8.15
CA LEU A 688 19.63 -7.77 -9.40
C LEU A 688 18.73 -7.56 -10.62
N ALA A 689 17.42 -7.82 -10.47
CA ALA A 689 16.45 -7.81 -11.57
C ALA A 689 15.83 -6.43 -11.82
N LEU A 690 15.49 -5.68 -10.78
CA LEU A 690 14.64 -4.49 -10.88
C LEU A 690 15.42 -3.17 -10.94
N ASN A 691 16.71 -3.17 -10.96
CA ASN A 691 17.44 -1.91 -11.02
C ASN A 691 17.53 -1.37 -12.45
N LYS A 692 16.90 -0.21 -12.71
CA LYS A 692 17.03 0.54 -13.96
C LYS A 692 18.33 1.35 -14.04
N GLU A 693 18.85 1.72 -12.89
CA GLU A 693 20.09 2.44 -12.78
C GLU A 693 21.24 1.47 -13.02
N LYS A 694 22.11 1.82 -13.96
CA LYS A 694 23.23 0.95 -14.39
C LYS A 694 24.42 1.02 -13.45
N GLU A 695 24.20 1.54 -12.24
CA GLU A 695 25.22 1.66 -11.20
C GLU A 695 25.83 0.29 -10.84
N PRO A 696 27.13 0.24 -10.52
CA PRO A 696 27.75 -0.98 -10.04
C PRO A 696 27.04 -1.50 -8.78
N ILE A 697 26.87 -2.82 -8.69
CA ILE A 697 26.38 -3.46 -7.47
C ILE A 697 27.50 -4.22 -6.76
N ILE A 698 27.60 -4.04 -5.46
CA ILE A 698 28.54 -4.73 -4.59
C ILE A 698 27.74 -5.56 -3.59
N ILE A 699 27.95 -6.88 -3.58
CA ILE A 699 27.23 -7.80 -2.69
C ILE A 699 28.23 -8.58 -1.84
N ASP A 700 28.08 -8.49 -0.51
CA ASP A 700 28.97 -9.22 0.41
C ASP A 700 28.29 -10.49 0.90
N GLN A 701 28.77 -11.64 0.45
CA GLN A 701 28.35 -13.01 0.80
C GLN A 701 26.85 -13.26 0.57
N PRO A 702 26.35 -13.16 -0.68
CA PRO A 702 24.94 -13.39 -1.01
C PRO A 702 24.48 -14.83 -0.73
N GLU A 703 25.42 -15.77 -0.60
CA GLU A 703 25.15 -17.17 -0.31
C GLU A 703 24.86 -17.49 1.16
N ASP A 704 25.11 -16.54 2.06
CA ASP A 704 24.90 -16.80 3.49
C ASP A 704 23.44 -17.11 3.78
N ASN A 705 23.21 -18.17 4.56
CA ASN A 705 21.91 -18.72 4.90
C ASN A 705 21.08 -19.33 3.75
N LEU A 706 21.72 -19.55 2.56
CA LEU A 706 21.13 -20.26 1.43
C LEU A 706 21.68 -21.68 1.32
N ASP A 707 20.86 -22.61 0.90
CA ASP A 707 21.32 -23.93 0.49
C ASP A 707 21.95 -23.88 -0.90
N ASN A 708 22.84 -24.84 -1.20
CA ASN A 708 23.58 -24.87 -2.46
C ASN A 708 22.68 -25.02 -3.68
N GLU A 709 21.54 -25.68 -3.57
CA GLU A 709 20.57 -25.82 -4.66
C GLU A 709 19.94 -24.47 -5.00
N SER A 710 19.47 -23.71 -4.01
CA SER A 710 18.94 -22.36 -4.18
C SER A 710 19.98 -21.41 -4.75
N VAL A 711 21.24 -21.51 -4.30
CA VAL A 711 22.34 -20.71 -4.89
C VAL A 711 22.50 -21.03 -6.36
N PHE A 712 22.58 -22.31 -6.74
CA PHE A 712 22.83 -22.72 -8.11
C PHE A 712 21.64 -22.48 -9.04
N THR A 713 20.42 -22.85 -8.59
CA THR A 713 19.22 -22.82 -9.44
C THR A 713 18.58 -21.44 -9.55
N LYS A 714 18.73 -20.59 -8.53
CA LYS A 714 18.04 -19.30 -8.46
C LYS A 714 19.01 -18.11 -8.50
N LEU A 715 20.05 -18.11 -7.67
CA LEU A 715 20.93 -16.94 -7.55
C LEU A 715 21.93 -16.82 -8.71
N VAL A 716 22.56 -17.94 -9.13
CA VAL A 716 23.53 -17.96 -10.24
C VAL A 716 22.95 -17.39 -11.54
N PRO A 717 21.76 -17.81 -12.00
CA PRO A 717 21.15 -17.23 -13.20
C PRO A 717 20.87 -15.73 -13.08
N CYS A 718 20.42 -15.25 -11.91
CA CYS A 718 20.17 -13.83 -11.69
C CYS A 718 21.47 -13.00 -11.78
N ILE A 719 22.55 -13.48 -11.17
CA ILE A 719 23.85 -12.82 -11.26
C ILE A 719 24.35 -12.83 -12.71
N THR A 720 24.21 -13.97 -13.41
CA THR A 720 24.64 -14.14 -14.80
C THR A 720 23.87 -13.21 -15.75
N GLN A 721 22.60 -12.95 -15.49
CA GLN A 721 21.85 -11.97 -16.25
C GLN A 721 22.25 -10.54 -15.90
N ALA A 722 22.32 -10.19 -14.60
CA ALA A 722 22.67 -8.84 -14.14
C ALA A 722 24.03 -8.36 -14.64
N LYS A 723 25.05 -9.24 -14.72
CA LYS A 723 26.39 -8.89 -15.21
C LYS A 723 26.44 -8.52 -16.70
N LYS A 724 25.40 -8.81 -17.48
CA LYS A 724 25.29 -8.39 -18.89
C LYS A 724 25.01 -6.88 -18.99
N ASP A 725 24.25 -6.33 -18.04
CA ASP A 725 23.73 -4.98 -18.10
C ASP A 725 24.39 -4.00 -17.12
N ARG A 726 25.14 -4.50 -16.11
CA ARG A 726 25.83 -3.68 -15.09
C ARG A 726 27.11 -4.33 -14.60
N GLN A 727 27.96 -3.56 -13.92
CA GLN A 727 29.11 -4.10 -13.22
C GLN A 727 28.66 -4.73 -11.89
N VAL A 728 29.11 -5.96 -11.64
CA VAL A 728 28.76 -6.73 -10.43
C VAL A 728 30.06 -7.10 -9.70
N ILE A 729 30.16 -6.77 -8.42
CA ILE A 729 31.28 -7.11 -7.54
C ILE A 729 30.71 -7.95 -6.39
N ILE A 730 31.19 -9.19 -6.26
CA ILE A 730 30.66 -10.11 -5.22
C ILE A 730 31.80 -10.61 -4.34
N VAL A 731 31.66 -10.48 -3.04
CA VAL A 731 32.49 -11.21 -2.07
C VAL A 731 31.85 -12.56 -1.83
N THR A 732 32.59 -13.65 -2.01
CA THR A 732 32.02 -14.99 -1.83
C THR A 732 33.04 -15.99 -1.33
N HIS A 733 32.56 -17.03 -0.69
CA HIS A 733 33.32 -18.25 -0.39
C HIS A 733 32.67 -19.49 -1.06
N ASN A 734 31.63 -19.29 -1.87
CA ASN A 734 30.92 -20.37 -2.58
C ASN A 734 31.44 -20.52 -4.01
N PRO A 735 31.91 -21.73 -4.42
CA PRO A 735 32.38 -21.98 -5.77
C PRO A 735 31.26 -21.79 -6.82
N ASN A 736 30.01 -22.04 -6.50
CA ASN A 736 28.90 -21.84 -7.44
C ASN A 736 28.79 -20.38 -7.88
N ILE A 737 29.05 -19.42 -7.00
CA ILE A 737 28.99 -18.00 -7.37
C ILE A 737 30.23 -17.59 -8.19
N ALA A 738 31.41 -17.93 -7.71
CA ALA A 738 32.63 -17.50 -8.39
C ALA A 738 32.83 -18.20 -9.74
N ILE A 739 32.46 -19.49 -9.83
CA ILE A 739 32.80 -20.34 -11.00
C ILE A 739 31.57 -20.54 -11.90
N ALA A 740 30.40 -20.92 -11.35
CA ALA A 740 29.23 -21.19 -12.18
C ALA A 740 28.66 -19.91 -12.80
N CYS A 741 28.80 -18.72 -12.14
CA CYS A 741 28.49 -17.45 -12.79
C CYS A 741 29.53 -17.02 -13.83
N ASP A 742 30.58 -17.81 -14.10
CA ASP A 742 31.65 -17.47 -15.03
C ASP A 742 32.20 -16.06 -14.79
N ALA A 743 32.74 -15.81 -13.57
CA ALA A 743 33.32 -14.53 -13.23
C ALA A 743 34.50 -14.16 -14.14
N GLU A 744 34.46 -13.00 -14.75
CA GLU A 744 35.50 -12.49 -15.65
C GLU A 744 36.79 -12.16 -14.91
N GLN A 745 36.62 -11.80 -13.63
CA GLN A 745 37.74 -11.49 -12.76
C GLN A 745 37.58 -12.13 -11.39
N ILE A 746 38.66 -12.72 -10.90
CA ILE A 746 38.77 -13.23 -9.54
C ILE A 746 39.85 -12.41 -8.82
N ILE A 747 39.51 -11.85 -7.68
CA ILE A 747 40.41 -11.17 -6.75
C ILE A 747 40.63 -12.07 -5.55
N VAL A 748 41.82 -12.57 -5.38
CA VAL A 748 42.22 -13.40 -4.24
C VAL A 748 42.79 -12.50 -3.14
N SER A 749 42.06 -12.41 -2.00
CA SER A 749 42.50 -11.69 -0.82
C SER A 749 43.31 -12.60 0.11
N SER A 750 44.44 -12.10 0.59
CA SER A 750 45.28 -12.77 1.59
C SER A 750 45.83 -11.77 2.61
N ILE A 751 46.02 -12.22 3.84
CA ILE A 751 46.57 -11.41 4.92
C ILE A 751 47.85 -12.03 5.46
N ASP A 752 48.88 -11.21 5.54
CA ASP A 752 50.06 -11.46 6.35
C ASP A 752 49.78 -10.89 7.76
N LYS A 753 49.57 -11.78 8.71
CA LYS A 753 49.24 -11.39 10.10
C LYS A 753 50.44 -10.87 10.89
N GLU A 754 51.66 -11.25 10.52
CA GLU A 754 52.87 -10.80 11.20
C GLU A 754 53.17 -9.34 10.84
N ASN A 755 52.98 -8.98 9.59
CA ASN A 755 53.23 -7.64 9.09
C ASN A 755 51.95 -6.76 8.97
N ASN A 756 50.81 -7.27 9.39
CA ASN A 756 49.52 -6.59 9.27
C ASN A 756 49.25 -6.09 7.83
N LYS A 757 49.56 -6.92 6.84
CA LYS A 757 49.45 -6.54 5.44
C LYS A 757 48.40 -7.38 4.70
N ILE A 758 47.42 -6.68 4.10
CA ILE A 758 46.44 -7.31 3.21
C ILE A 758 46.91 -7.14 1.77
N THR A 759 46.90 -8.23 1.02
CA THR A 759 47.29 -8.24 -0.39
C THR A 759 46.19 -8.82 -1.25
N TYR A 760 46.03 -8.25 -2.45
CA TYR A 760 45.01 -8.66 -3.42
C TYR A 760 45.72 -9.07 -4.72
N LYS A 761 45.44 -10.31 -5.17
CA LYS A 761 45.94 -10.80 -6.44
C LYS A 761 44.79 -11.01 -7.41
N SER A 762 44.79 -10.30 -8.52
CA SER A 762 43.71 -10.26 -9.50
C SER A 762 44.09 -11.05 -10.76
N GLY A 763 43.09 -11.69 -11.38
CA GLY A 763 43.23 -12.35 -12.68
C GLY A 763 41.96 -13.07 -13.10
N SER A 764 41.95 -13.66 -14.29
CA SER A 764 40.83 -14.45 -14.79
C SER A 764 40.87 -15.89 -14.26
N ILE A 765 39.74 -16.60 -14.41
CA ILE A 765 39.60 -18.00 -13.97
C ILE A 765 40.60 -18.95 -14.70
N GLU A 766 40.92 -18.66 -15.95
CA GLU A 766 41.88 -19.41 -16.77
C GLU A 766 43.36 -19.15 -16.44
N ASN A 767 43.65 -18.11 -15.63
CA ASN A 767 45.00 -17.86 -15.16
C ASN A 767 45.47 -19.01 -14.22
N PRO A 768 46.57 -19.71 -14.51
CA PRO A 768 46.99 -20.87 -13.74
C PRO A 768 47.23 -20.64 -12.26
N GLU A 769 47.71 -19.45 -11.88
CA GLU A 769 47.96 -19.10 -10.49
C GLU A 769 46.68 -18.81 -9.75
N ILE A 770 45.77 -18.08 -10.38
CA ILE A 770 44.45 -17.79 -9.81
C ILE A 770 43.64 -19.08 -9.72
N ASN A 771 43.64 -19.91 -10.76
CA ASN A 771 42.93 -21.18 -10.77
C ASN A 771 43.37 -22.11 -9.63
N LYS A 772 44.71 -22.23 -9.40
CA LYS A 772 45.22 -23.00 -8.23
C LYS A 772 44.70 -22.44 -6.90
N LYS A 773 44.65 -21.11 -6.75
CA LYS A 773 44.15 -20.46 -5.53
C LYS A 773 42.64 -20.63 -5.38
N ILE A 774 41.86 -20.60 -6.45
CA ILE A 774 40.43 -20.90 -6.46
C ILE A 774 40.17 -22.29 -5.87
N VAL A 775 40.81 -23.32 -6.44
CA VAL A 775 40.69 -24.71 -5.95
C VAL A 775 41.10 -24.84 -4.49
N HIS A 776 42.19 -24.14 -4.11
CA HIS A 776 42.69 -24.20 -2.73
C HIS A 776 41.71 -23.55 -1.73
N ILE A 777 41.10 -22.40 -2.06
CA ILE A 777 40.28 -21.60 -1.18
C ILE A 777 38.82 -22.10 -1.16
N LEU A 778 38.23 -22.32 -2.35
CA LEU A 778 36.81 -22.62 -2.47
C LEU A 778 36.50 -24.11 -2.36
N GLU A 779 37.45 -24.98 -2.87
CA GLU A 779 37.24 -26.42 -2.87
C GLU A 779 37.97 -27.16 -1.70
N GLY A 780 38.72 -26.41 -0.91
CA GLY A 780 39.46 -26.95 0.25
C GLY A 780 40.71 -27.78 -0.12
N THR A 781 41.40 -27.45 -1.18
CA THR A 781 42.58 -28.09 -1.78
C THR A 781 42.28 -29.12 -2.87
N LYS A 782 43.22 -29.31 -3.80
CA LYS A 782 43.05 -30.30 -4.88
C LYS A 782 42.89 -31.74 -4.38
N PRO A 783 43.61 -32.22 -3.34
CA PRO A 783 43.39 -33.56 -2.77
C PRO A 783 41.98 -33.75 -2.23
N ALA A 784 41.42 -32.74 -1.54
CA ALA A 784 40.06 -32.81 -0.98
C ALA A 784 38.99 -32.83 -2.08
N PHE A 785 39.18 -32.03 -3.12
CA PHE A 785 38.31 -32.03 -4.31
C PHE A 785 38.32 -33.41 -4.99
N ASN A 786 39.47 -33.93 -5.33
CA ASN A 786 39.60 -35.25 -5.95
C ASN A 786 39.04 -36.38 -5.07
N LEU A 787 39.19 -36.29 -3.74
CA LEU A 787 38.63 -37.28 -2.81
C LEU A 787 37.11 -37.28 -2.83
N ARG A 788 36.49 -36.10 -2.87
CA ARG A 788 35.02 -35.96 -2.97
C ARG A 788 34.54 -36.50 -4.32
N GLU A 789 35.13 -36.08 -5.42
CA GLU A 789 34.77 -36.53 -6.76
C GLU A 789 34.80 -38.07 -6.87
N LYS A 790 35.84 -38.73 -6.33
CA LYS A 790 35.93 -40.20 -6.32
C LYS A 790 34.88 -40.91 -5.44
N LYS A 791 34.30 -40.20 -4.46
CA LYS A 791 33.27 -40.79 -3.58
C LYS A 791 31.86 -40.68 -4.16
N TYR A 792 31.67 -39.77 -5.10
CA TYR A 792 30.41 -39.69 -5.80
C TYR A 792 30.35 -40.73 -6.92
N ILE A 793 29.36 -41.58 -6.91
CA ILE A 793 29.10 -42.59 -7.95
C ILE A 793 27.93 -42.05 -8.77
N PHE A 794 28.24 -41.50 -9.95
CA PHE A 794 27.24 -41.00 -10.90
C PHE A 794 27.21 -41.95 -12.11
#